data_4a5d8494486040951268424adf2bdae0
#
_entry.id   4a5d8494486040951268424adf2bdae0
#
_cell.length_a   1.000
_cell.length_b   1.000
_cell.length_c   1.000
_cell.angle_alpha   90.00
_cell.angle_beta   90.00
_cell.angle_gamma   90.00
#
_symmetry.space_group_name_H-M   'P 1'
#
loop_
_entity.id
_entity.type
_entity.pdbx_description
1 polymer ?
#
loop_
_entity_poly.entity_id
_entity_poly.type
_entity_poly.pdbx_seq_one_letter_code
_entity_poly.pdbx_strand_id
1 'polypeptide(L)'
;MKNFYFYKADLISDKPNVMVCFYAGGKLNFEAFCNEVVTQFNSSIFTRDIVLIAPEFNKEDISSKLLNDGAQSKIKDRINSFQELYFHTCFIKRNGDFDISIFNENKLPLSNENVQDLIEFGIYNIITSRNLIIEAHSNIHFIKPSGKHSNKFIDVKNLLESSAEITFIAATLLKLSPANVNKIYVDTSGIFPLAYALSNLIRAFDSSADLISIDSFGSYGGLEGYEFSSDENTLVIISASTSNNLFERLKKNSSLEKASLVSVIMTQVNDTDQKVLVEFDKYKVKFCESYFKHFESYDENECPMCLKEHSIPIALDKSRFVFEAPRTECYLPLAVDSDKNLRDLIHQYKDLDAFRCLYDGVDGTKNPTPEFFIDVSKIIEQEEFKKKVKNNINRFFPLNTGSIIHCNDEGAKELAELIKSNVSELKLNVEVYDGEIPSNVVPNKGIVVVAGSLESGKSLLNISRALRKYSNLPITYIVGFAKYNSETEFKKLQMDLKFSEGPCGHHQFHVIEKMLLPINEHKENSWVKEIEILMELKAKHSSEEKLLSELEARYKLLKGASSNMIRGLGNELFLKSPNNQPLVLGPTFAFWNKGDNYDYFKHQATVYFTISSVLQRLRTVAKNNGTVPLGTGYIIRQLDPLLFDRFNEGIIQASILRTAKSRELDYSAADDKSRIIGSLIERMLKLPEAEDSKGLPEILLALCTKKLQVKRDHLTGFDCHRVDKNNHPMTWMLVEYVSQLLLSQTNESEQSIPVVKF
;
A
#
# COMPACT_ATOMS: atom_id res chain seq x y z
N MET A 1 -11.83 -27.82 35.32
CA MET A 1 -10.89 -26.86 34.75
C MET A 1 -9.66 -27.61 34.27
N LYS A 2 -9.31 -27.46 32.99
CA LYS A 2 -8.12 -28.13 32.42
C LYS A 2 -6.87 -27.33 32.84
N ASN A 3 -6.17 -27.79 33.87
CA ASN A 3 -4.91 -27.18 34.33
C ASN A 3 -3.69 -27.74 33.61
N PHE A 4 -3.92 -28.43 32.48
CA PHE A 4 -2.89 -29.12 31.72
C PHE A 4 -2.89 -28.57 30.28
N TYR A 5 -1.69 -28.35 29.78
CA TYR A 5 -1.44 -28.09 28.38
C TYR A 5 -0.63 -29.23 27.78
N PHE A 6 -1.21 -29.97 26.83
CA PHE A 6 -0.56 -31.13 26.21
C PHE A 6 -0.20 -30.80 24.75
N TYR A 7 0.96 -31.25 24.32
CA TYR A 7 1.41 -31.21 22.96
C TYR A 7 2.42 -32.33 22.68
N LYS A 8 2.65 -32.62 21.41
CA LYS A 8 3.69 -33.54 20.95
C LYS A 8 4.85 -32.78 20.39
N ALA A 9 6.07 -33.23 20.67
CA ALA A 9 7.28 -32.62 20.15
C ALA A 9 8.22 -33.71 19.63
N ASP A 10 8.90 -33.39 18.51
CA ASP A 10 9.99 -34.20 17.98
C ASP A 10 11.30 -33.69 18.60
N LEU A 11 11.99 -34.55 19.37
CA LEU A 11 13.36 -34.28 19.78
C LEU A 11 14.27 -34.52 18.57
N ILE A 12 15.02 -33.50 18.18
CA ILE A 12 15.87 -33.39 16.99
C ILE A 12 16.61 -34.70 16.68
N SER A 13 16.52 -35.13 15.41
CA SER A 13 17.20 -36.22 14.72
C SER A 13 17.30 -37.56 15.47
N ASP A 14 16.55 -38.56 15.03
CA ASP A 14 16.60 -39.98 15.35
C ASP A 14 15.89 -40.46 16.62
N LYS A 15 15.06 -39.67 17.29
CA LYS A 15 14.33 -40.15 18.49
C LYS A 15 12.81 -39.95 18.37
N PRO A 16 12.04 -40.82 19.05
CA PRO A 16 10.58 -40.86 18.92
C PRO A 16 9.92 -39.59 19.47
N ASN A 17 8.78 -39.25 18.91
CA ASN A 17 7.85 -38.24 19.41
C ASN A 17 7.67 -38.35 20.94
N VAL A 18 7.81 -37.21 21.63
CA VAL A 18 7.61 -37.08 23.06
C VAL A 18 6.30 -36.40 23.34
N MET A 19 5.53 -36.91 24.29
CA MET A 19 4.34 -36.21 24.80
C MET A 19 4.78 -35.27 25.93
N VAL A 20 4.54 -33.99 25.74
CA VAL A 20 4.81 -32.97 26.75
C VAL A 20 3.50 -32.55 27.41
N CYS A 21 3.51 -32.49 28.73
CA CYS A 21 2.44 -32.01 29.56
C CYS A 21 2.94 -30.85 30.41
N PHE A 22 2.45 -29.66 30.22
CA PHE A 22 2.67 -28.56 31.16
C PHE A 22 1.54 -28.53 32.19
N TYR A 23 1.91 -28.45 33.46
CA TYR A 23 0.97 -28.30 34.57
C TYR A 23 1.01 -26.87 35.13
N ALA A 24 -0.14 -26.19 35.06
CA ALA A 24 -0.23 -24.76 35.37
C ALA A 24 -0.14 -24.39 36.84
N GLY A 25 -0.14 -25.34 37.76
CA GLY A 25 0.07 -25.12 39.19
C GLY A 25 -1.11 -25.51 40.10
N GLY A 26 -0.89 -25.41 41.41
CA GLY A 26 -1.74 -25.92 42.47
C GLY A 26 -1.38 -27.34 42.87
N LYS A 27 -2.19 -28.01 43.72
CA LYS A 27 -2.00 -29.41 44.05
C LYS A 27 -2.40 -30.29 42.88
N LEU A 28 -1.50 -31.18 42.44
CA LEU A 28 -1.77 -32.07 41.31
C LEU A 28 -2.95 -33.01 41.64
N ASN A 29 -4.00 -32.91 40.89
CA ASN A 29 -5.04 -33.94 40.88
C ASN A 29 -4.55 -35.09 40.00
N PHE A 30 -4.01 -36.12 40.67
CA PHE A 30 -3.37 -37.24 40.02
C PHE A 30 -4.34 -38.06 39.14
N GLU A 31 -5.58 -38.25 39.57
CA GLU A 31 -6.61 -38.94 38.79
C GLU A 31 -7.00 -38.14 37.52
N ALA A 32 -7.14 -36.85 37.65
CA ALA A 32 -7.39 -35.97 36.48
C ALA A 32 -6.21 -35.99 35.49
N PHE A 33 -4.98 -36.04 35.97
CA PHE A 33 -3.79 -36.17 35.15
C PHE A 33 -3.80 -37.50 34.38
N CYS A 34 -4.02 -38.64 35.05
CA CYS A 34 -4.09 -39.93 34.39
C CYS A 34 -5.19 -40.00 33.34
N ASN A 35 -6.38 -39.46 33.64
CA ASN A 35 -7.49 -39.41 32.69
C ASN A 35 -7.17 -38.60 31.46
N GLU A 36 -6.52 -37.43 31.62
CA GLU A 36 -6.17 -36.58 30.49
C GLU A 36 -5.06 -37.21 29.63
N VAL A 37 -4.05 -37.84 30.22
CA VAL A 37 -3.03 -38.62 29.49
C VAL A 37 -3.67 -39.73 28.67
N VAL A 38 -4.60 -40.49 29.24
CA VAL A 38 -5.35 -41.53 28.52
C VAL A 38 -6.16 -40.92 27.36
N THR A 39 -6.78 -39.78 27.59
CA THR A 39 -7.51 -39.05 26.53
C THR A 39 -6.60 -38.66 25.37
N GLN A 40 -5.39 -38.16 25.66
CA GLN A 40 -4.41 -37.82 24.65
C GLN A 40 -3.93 -39.06 23.87
N PHE A 41 -3.73 -40.17 24.51
CA PHE A 41 -3.37 -41.42 23.84
C PHE A 41 -4.47 -42.00 22.97
N ASN A 42 -5.72 -41.85 23.35
CA ASN A 42 -6.87 -42.29 22.54
C ASN A 42 -7.08 -41.45 21.28
N SER A 43 -6.58 -40.23 21.30
CA SER A 43 -6.78 -39.28 20.16
C SER A 43 -5.55 -39.18 19.23
N SER A 44 -4.45 -39.90 19.53
CA SER A 44 -3.19 -39.70 18.82
C SER A 44 -2.26 -40.94 18.85
N ILE A 45 -1.21 -40.93 18.01
CA ILE A 45 -0.20 -41.99 17.98
C ILE A 45 0.49 -42.09 19.35
N PHE A 46 0.58 -43.29 19.85
CA PHE A 46 1.20 -43.60 21.13
C PHE A 46 2.67 -43.22 21.18
N THR A 47 3.09 -42.56 22.25
CA THR A 47 4.48 -42.23 22.56
C THR A 47 4.85 -42.86 23.89
N ARG A 48 6.12 -43.32 24.04
CA ARG A 48 6.59 -43.94 25.29
C ARG A 48 6.97 -42.94 26.36
N ASP A 49 7.49 -41.79 25.91
CA ASP A 49 8.07 -40.79 26.81
C ASP A 49 7.09 -39.67 27.06
N ILE A 50 6.85 -39.40 28.33
CA ILE A 50 6.00 -38.31 28.80
C ILE A 50 6.87 -37.35 29.61
N VAL A 51 6.99 -36.10 29.19
CA VAL A 51 7.70 -35.04 29.91
C VAL A 51 6.68 -34.15 30.61
N LEU A 52 6.67 -34.15 31.92
CA LEU A 52 5.85 -33.25 32.74
C LEU A 52 6.67 -32.02 33.10
N ILE A 53 6.26 -30.85 32.59
CA ILE A 53 6.86 -29.55 32.90
C ILE A 53 5.95 -28.81 33.89
N ALA A 54 6.50 -28.30 34.97
CA ALA A 54 5.76 -27.57 36.00
C ALA A 54 6.66 -26.53 36.70
N PRO A 55 6.10 -25.50 37.36
CA PRO A 55 6.83 -24.61 38.23
C PRO A 55 7.46 -25.38 39.42
N GLU A 56 8.67 -24.98 39.86
CA GLU A 56 9.44 -25.66 40.88
C GLU A 56 8.72 -25.79 42.25
N PHE A 57 7.87 -24.83 42.61
CA PHE A 57 7.08 -24.88 43.85
C PHE A 57 6.12 -26.08 43.90
N ASN A 58 5.84 -26.75 42.78
CA ASN A 58 5.05 -27.98 42.71
C ASN A 58 5.88 -29.25 42.79
N LYS A 59 7.22 -29.17 42.89
CA LYS A 59 8.15 -30.31 42.79
C LYS A 59 7.85 -31.42 43.78
N GLU A 60 7.68 -31.09 45.04
CA GLU A 60 7.45 -32.09 46.08
C GLU A 60 6.11 -32.82 45.91
N ASP A 61 5.03 -32.08 45.61
CA ASP A 61 3.69 -32.66 45.38
C ASP A 61 3.66 -33.57 44.16
N ILE A 62 4.25 -33.14 43.06
CA ILE A 62 4.29 -33.92 41.82
C ILE A 62 5.17 -35.16 41.97
N SER A 63 6.38 -35.00 42.53
CA SER A 63 7.34 -36.12 42.71
C SER A 63 6.77 -37.21 43.62
N SER A 64 6.16 -36.84 44.74
CA SER A 64 5.54 -37.79 45.66
C SER A 64 4.41 -38.58 45.00
N LYS A 65 3.54 -37.94 44.23
CA LYS A 65 2.39 -38.58 43.55
C LYS A 65 2.83 -39.47 42.39
N LEU A 66 3.80 -39.05 41.60
CA LEU A 66 4.31 -39.88 40.50
C LEU A 66 5.03 -41.14 40.99
N LEU A 67 5.75 -41.05 42.09
CA LEU A 67 6.49 -42.19 42.69
C LEU A 67 5.55 -43.15 43.44
N ASN A 68 4.64 -42.62 44.27
CA ASN A 68 3.88 -43.43 45.22
C ASN A 68 2.58 -43.99 44.65
N ASP A 69 1.93 -43.31 43.73
CA ASP A 69 0.57 -43.66 43.29
C ASP A 69 0.51 -44.57 42.04
N GLY A 70 1.68 -45.02 41.55
CA GLY A 70 1.74 -45.96 40.42
C GLY A 70 1.13 -45.44 39.13
N ALA A 71 1.47 -44.19 38.76
CA ALA A 71 0.97 -43.52 37.53
C ALA A 71 1.13 -44.37 36.27
N GLN A 72 2.27 -45.05 36.18
CA GLN A 72 2.58 -45.92 35.07
C GLN A 72 1.58 -47.08 34.93
N SER A 73 1.29 -47.77 36.06
CA SER A 73 0.35 -48.88 36.12
C SER A 73 -1.08 -48.42 35.77
N LYS A 74 -1.56 -47.37 36.42
CA LYS A 74 -2.93 -46.83 36.19
C LYS A 74 -3.19 -46.36 34.76
N ILE A 75 -2.18 -45.75 34.11
CA ILE A 75 -2.32 -45.33 32.70
C ILE A 75 -2.26 -46.55 31.80
N LYS A 76 -1.33 -47.50 32.00
CA LYS A 76 -1.22 -48.74 31.22
C LYS A 76 -2.51 -49.56 31.22
N ASP A 77 -3.11 -49.73 32.40
CA ASP A 77 -4.35 -50.49 32.56
C ASP A 77 -5.51 -49.90 31.76
N ARG A 78 -5.54 -48.57 31.62
CA ARG A 78 -6.59 -47.83 30.91
C ARG A 78 -6.43 -47.78 29.40
N ILE A 79 -5.20 -47.87 28.91
CA ILE A 79 -4.92 -47.82 27.44
C ILE A 79 -4.70 -49.23 26.86
N ASN A 80 -4.83 -50.32 27.67
CA ASN A 80 -4.58 -51.68 27.26
C ASN A 80 -3.21 -51.89 26.57
N SER A 81 -2.18 -51.19 27.02
CA SER A 81 -0.87 -51.22 26.39
C SER A 81 0.10 -52.07 27.19
N PHE A 82 0.83 -52.95 26.49
CA PHE A 82 1.92 -53.75 27.07
C PHE A 82 3.27 -53.01 27.00
N GLN A 83 3.31 -51.81 26.42
CA GLN A 83 4.57 -51.05 26.30
C GLN A 83 4.91 -50.31 27.59
N GLU A 84 6.19 -50.15 27.86
CA GLU A 84 6.66 -49.36 29.01
C GLU A 84 6.47 -47.87 28.74
N LEU A 85 6.00 -47.13 29.77
CA LEU A 85 5.87 -45.70 29.79
C LEU A 85 6.97 -45.12 30.66
N TYR A 86 7.63 -44.08 30.17
CA TYR A 86 8.69 -43.37 30.89
C TYR A 86 8.23 -41.95 31.21
N PHE A 87 8.35 -41.58 32.49
CA PHE A 87 8.04 -40.24 32.98
C PHE A 87 9.30 -39.48 33.28
N HIS A 88 9.38 -38.30 32.70
CA HIS A 88 10.43 -37.33 32.96
C HIS A 88 9.77 -36.09 33.55
N THR A 89 10.39 -35.46 34.54
CA THR A 89 9.89 -34.19 35.08
C THR A 89 10.90 -33.09 34.92
N CYS A 90 10.41 -31.94 34.61
CA CYS A 90 11.19 -30.72 34.47
C CYS A 90 10.52 -29.60 35.27
N PHE A 91 11.22 -29.02 36.22
CA PHE A 91 10.70 -27.93 37.04
C PHE A 91 11.34 -26.63 36.65
N ILE A 92 10.50 -25.64 36.32
CA ILE A 92 10.94 -24.30 35.97
C ILE A 92 11.17 -23.52 37.28
N LYS A 93 12.38 -23.01 37.47
CA LYS A 93 12.76 -22.16 38.60
C LYS A 93 12.31 -20.73 38.41
N ARG A 94 12.36 -19.92 39.49
CA ARG A 94 12.00 -18.50 39.45
C ARG A 94 12.81 -17.69 38.42
N ASN A 95 14.09 -18.05 38.22
CA ASN A 95 14.97 -17.42 37.25
C ASN A 95 14.82 -17.98 35.81
N GLY A 96 13.88 -18.91 35.60
CA GLY A 96 13.64 -19.57 34.32
C GLY A 96 14.58 -20.71 33.98
N ASP A 97 15.49 -21.10 34.89
CA ASP A 97 16.30 -22.29 34.73
C ASP A 97 15.48 -23.55 34.99
N PHE A 98 16.04 -24.70 34.61
CA PHE A 98 15.38 -26.00 34.73
C PHE A 98 16.01 -26.88 35.77
N ASP A 99 15.18 -27.60 36.53
CA ASP A 99 15.57 -28.70 37.40
C ASP A 99 14.95 -29.99 36.83
N ILE A 100 15.77 -30.84 36.26
CA ILE A 100 15.35 -32.03 35.52
C ILE A 100 15.52 -33.25 36.42
N SER A 101 14.45 -34.05 36.60
CA SER A 101 14.48 -35.31 37.33
C SER A 101 13.93 -36.43 36.46
N ILE A 102 14.58 -37.59 36.48
CA ILE A 102 14.20 -38.78 35.71
C ILE A 102 13.68 -39.80 36.73
N PHE A 103 12.45 -40.29 36.56
CA PHE A 103 11.83 -41.23 37.49
C PHE A 103 12.03 -42.69 37.12
N ASN A 104 12.53 -43.01 35.92
CA ASN A 104 12.84 -44.38 35.51
C ASN A 104 14.23 -44.40 34.84
N GLU A 105 14.99 -45.46 35.05
CA GLU A 105 16.41 -45.61 34.62
C GLU A 105 16.67 -45.62 33.12
N ASN A 106 15.70 -45.33 32.30
CA ASN A 106 15.81 -45.31 30.82
C ASN A 106 15.86 -43.94 30.20
N LYS A 107 16.95 -43.54 29.87
CA LYS A 107 17.74 -43.07 28.72
C LYS A 107 17.11 -42.06 27.75
N LEU A 108 16.19 -41.17 28.13
CA LEU A 108 16.06 -39.90 27.44
C LEU A 108 17.05 -38.93 28.11
N PRO A 109 18.19 -38.59 27.51
CA PRO A 109 19.08 -37.59 28.09
C PRO A 109 18.42 -36.20 27.86
N LEU A 110 17.55 -35.79 28.78
CA LEU A 110 17.03 -34.44 28.80
C LEU A 110 18.15 -33.52 29.29
N SER A 111 18.74 -32.79 28.38
CA SER A 111 19.59 -31.64 28.67
C SER A 111 18.75 -30.37 28.81
N ASN A 112 19.31 -29.30 29.36
CA ASN A 112 18.66 -27.99 29.38
C ASN A 112 18.33 -27.50 27.98
N GLU A 113 19.13 -27.79 26.98
CA GLU A 113 18.87 -27.46 25.57
C GLU A 113 17.65 -28.22 25.04
N ASN A 114 17.54 -29.53 25.31
CA ASN A 114 16.39 -30.32 24.90
C ASN A 114 15.09 -29.79 25.55
N VAL A 115 15.11 -29.38 26.80
CA VAL A 115 13.94 -28.79 27.46
C VAL A 115 13.57 -27.45 26.86
N GLN A 116 14.56 -26.62 26.51
CA GLN A 116 14.33 -25.37 25.83
C GLN A 116 13.69 -25.61 24.47
N ASP A 117 14.13 -26.61 23.71
CA ASP A 117 13.53 -27.00 22.43
C ASP A 117 12.08 -27.46 22.57
N LEU A 118 11.79 -28.29 23.62
CA LEU A 118 10.43 -28.71 23.94
C LEU A 118 9.51 -27.49 24.24
N ILE A 119 10.00 -26.54 25.01
CA ILE A 119 9.26 -25.29 25.32
C ILE A 119 8.99 -24.48 24.05
N GLU A 120 10.00 -24.26 23.20
CA GLU A 120 9.85 -23.56 21.95
C GLU A 120 8.84 -24.26 21.01
N PHE A 121 8.86 -25.61 21.01
CA PHE A 121 7.87 -26.40 20.26
C PHE A 121 6.45 -26.22 20.81
N GLY A 122 6.31 -26.16 22.13
CA GLY A 122 5.04 -25.87 22.79
C GLY A 122 4.49 -24.47 22.40
N ILE A 123 5.34 -23.46 22.41
CA ILE A 123 4.97 -22.12 21.96
C ILE A 123 4.57 -22.14 20.47
N TYR A 124 5.33 -22.82 19.61
CA TYR A 124 5.03 -23.00 18.21
C TYR A 124 3.66 -23.66 17.99
N ASN A 125 3.35 -24.70 18.77
CA ASN A 125 2.06 -25.38 18.72
C ASN A 125 0.88 -24.45 19.10
N ILE A 126 1.05 -23.60 20.12
CA ILE A 126 0.04 -22.58 20.47
C ILE A 126 -0.12 -21.58 19.32
N ILE A 127 0.96 -21.06 18.78
CA ILE A 127 0.95 -20.09 17.67
C ILE A 127 0.17 -20.61 16.47
N THR A 128 0.43 -21.85 16.05
CA THR A 128 -0.18 -22.45 14.87
C THR A 128 -1.63 -22.88 15.08
N SER A 129 -1.97 -23.35 16.31
CA SER A 129 -3.33 -23.79 16.63
C SER A 129 -4.29 -22.64 16.93
N ARG A 130 -3.80 -21.45 17.29
CA ARG A 130 -4.58 -20.29 17.73
C ARG A 130 -4.71 -19.17 16.71
N ASN A 131 -4.33 -19.40 15.45
CA ASN A 131 -4.42 -18.40 14.37
C ASN A 131 -3.86 -17.03 14.77
N LEU A 132 -2.63 -17.01 15.27
CA LEU A 132 -1.93 -15.78 15.68
C LEU A 132 -1.85 -14.74 14.55
N ILE A 133 -1.61 -15.20 13.32
CA ILE A 133 -1.46 -14.35 12.16
C ILE A 133 -2.80 -14.26 11.44
N ILE A 134 -3.37 -13.06 11.42
CA ILE A 134 -4.58 -12.75 10.65
C ILE A 134 -4.14 -12.23 9.30
N GLU A 135 -4.52 -12.91 8.23
CA GLU A 135 -4.31 -12.45 6.86
C GLU A 135 -5.51 -11.63 6.39
N ALA A 136 -5.23 -10.53 5.72
CA ALA A 136 -6.25 -9.70 5.10
C ALA A 136 -6.85 -10.43 3.88
N HIS A 137 -8.16 -10.34 3.72
CA HIS A 137 -8.81 -10.80 2.49
C HIS A 137 -8.52 -9.83 1.33
N SER A 138 -8.74 -10.27 0.10
CA SER A 138 -8.41 -9.53 -1.13
C SER A 138 -8.93 -8.10 -1.20
N ASN A 139 -9.99 -7.78 -0.45
CA ASN A 139 -10.64 -6.46 -0.49
C ASN A 139 -10.31 -5.56 0.69
N ILE A 140 -9.51 -6.03 1.64
CA ILE A 140 -9.15 -5.26 2.83
C ILE A 140 -7.66 -5.42 3.14
N HIS A 141 -7.07 -4.45 3.81
CA HIS A 141 -5.75 -4.56 4.42
C HIS A 141 -5.67 -3.74 5.70
N PHE A 142 -4.65 -3.98 6.51
CA PHE A 142 -4.56 -3.40 7.84
C PHE A 142 -3.70 -2.14 7.85
N ILE A 143 -4.14 -1.12 8.59
CA ILE A 143 -3.30 -0.01 9.02
C ILE A 143 -2.85 -0.31 10.45
N LYS A 144 -1.54 -0.50 10.62
CA LYS A 144 -0.93 -0.73 11.94
C LYS A 144 -0.98 0.54 12.79
N PRO A 145 -0.89 0.45 14.13
CA PRO A 145 -0.79 1.62 14.99
C PRO A 145 0.41 2.55 14.67
N SER A 146 1.40 2.05 13.95
CA SER A 146 2.54 2.81 13.42
C SER A 146 2.21 3.66 12.18
N GLY A 147 0.99 3.58 11.65
CA GLY A 147 0.58 4.21 10.39
C GLY A 147 0.95 3.43 9.14
N LYS A 148 1.70 2.34 9.25
CA LYS A 148 2.08 1.51 8.09
C LYS A 148 0.98 0.54 7.68
N HIS A 149 0.82 0.33 6.38
CA HIS A 149 -0.12 -0.61 5.78
C HIS A 149 0.49 -2.01 5.68
N SER A 150 -0.33 -3.04 5.90
CA SER A 150 0.13 -4.44 5.87
C SER A 150 -1.00 -5.38 5.46
N ASN A 151 -0.63 -6.46 4.76
CA ASN A 151 -1.55 -7.55 4.43
C ASN A 151 -1.78 -8.52 5.59
N LYS A 152 -1.02 -8.40 6.68
CA LYS A 152 -1.09 -9.29 7.83
C LYS A 152 -1.04 -8.52 9.15
N PHE A 153 -1.73 -9.07 10.14
CA PHE A 153 -1.74 -8.57 11.50
C PHE A 153 -1.43 -9.68 12.49
N ILE A 154 -0.67 -9.37 13.54
CA ILE A 154 -0.36 -10.29 14.64
C ILE A 154 -1.31 -9.98 15.80
N ASP A 155 -2.25 -10.89 16.08
CA ASP A 155 -3.16 -10.75 17.21
C ASP A 155 -2.75 -11.66 18.37
N VAL A 156 -1.94 -11.15 19.29
CA VAL A 156 -1.43 -11.89 20.45
C VAL A 156 -2.56 -12.34 21.39
N LYS A 157 -3.72 -11.69 21.37
CA LYS A 157 -4.87 -12.12 22.19
C LYS A 157 -5.31 -13.55 21.87
N ASN A 158 -5.14 -13.98 20.64
CA ASN A 158 -5.50 -15.34 20.24
C ASN A 158 -4.64 -16.42 20.95
N LEU A 159 -3.43 -16.07 21.41
CA LEU A 159 -2.61 -16.97 22.23
C LEU A 159 -3.14 -17.11 23.68
N LEU A 160 -4.04 -16.24 24.10
CA LEU A 160 -4.47 -16.08 25.49
C LEU A 160 -5.89 -16.60 25.73
N GLU A 161 -6.30 -17.68 25.07
CA GLU A 161 -7.64 -18.26 25.18
C GLU A 161 -7.75 -19.36 26.26
N SER A 162 -6.64 -20.06 26.57
CA SER A 162 -6.63 -21.15 27.56
C SER A 162 -5.76 -20.79 28.75
N SER A 163 -6.28 -20.98 29.97
CA SER A 163 -5.53 -20.68 31.20
C SER A 163 -4.22 -21.45 31.31
N ALA A 164 -4.18 -22.72 30.88
CA ALA A 164 -2.97 -23.55 30.93
C ALA A 164 -1.93 -23.04 29.92
N GLU A 165 -2.35 -22.67 28.71
CA GLU A 165 -1.49 -22.07 27.67
C GLU A 165 -0.95 -20.70 28.08
N ILE A 166 -1.80 -19.85 28.67
CA ILE A 166 -1.39 -18.55 29.22
C ILE A 166 -0.33 -18.72 30.30
N THR A 167 -0.55 -19.67 31.25
CA THR A 167 0.40 -19.92 32.31
C THR A 167 1.70 -20.52 31.77
N PHE A 168 1.64 -21.35 30.73
CA PHE A 168 2.81 -21.87 30.05
C PHE A 168 3.66 -20.75 29.44
N ILE A 169 3.02 -19.83 28.68
CA ILE A 169 3.70 -18.65 28.12
C ILE A 169 4.26 -17.76 29.23
N ALA A 170 3.52 -17.54 30.32
CA ALA A 170 3.97 -16.76 31.47
C ALA A 170 5.18 -17.39 32.16
N ALA A 171 5.21 -18.74 32.30
CA ALA A 171 6.33 -19.44 32.87
C ALA A 171 7.63 -19.29 32.04
N THR A 172 7.51 -19.23 30.72
CA THR A 172 8.66 -18.98 29.83
C THR A 172 9.19 -17.56 29.92
N LEU A 173 8.32 -16.58 30.25
CA LEU A 173 8.72 -15.19 30.47
C LEU A 173 9.53 -14.99 31.77
N LEU A 174 9.50 -15.90 32.71
CA LEU A 174 10.28 -15.82 33.95
C LEU A 174 11.77 -15.58 33.67
N LYS A 175 12.34 -16.26 32.67
CA LYS A 175 13.74 -16.13 32.26
C LYS A 175 14.08 -14.71 31.76
N LEU A 176 13.14 -14.01 31.21
CA LEU A 176 13.29 -12.67 30.61
C LEU A 176 12.98 -11.55 31.60
N SER A 177 12.30 -11.87 32.71
CA SER A 177 11.84 -10.90 33.71
C SER A 177 12.89 -10.61 34.77
N PRO A 178 12.88 -9.43 35.42
CA PRO A 178 13.72 -9.15 36.61
C PRO A 178 13.46 -10.13 37.74
N ALA A 179 14.43 -10.29 38.64
CA ALA A 179 14.31 -11.18 39.81
C ALA A 179 13.14 -10.73 40.72
N ASN A 180 13.03 -9.43 40.98
CA ASN A 180 12.02 -8.86 41.85
C ASN A 180 11.15 -7.91 41.03
N VAL A 181 10.02 -8.39 40.52
CA VAL A 181 9.07 -7.54 39.76
C VAL A 181 8.09 -6.93 40.75
N ASN A 182 7.97 -5.60 40.75
CA ASN A 182 7.00 -4.85 41.53
C ASN A 182 5.90 -4.18 40.66
N LYS A 183 6.23 -3.93 39.39
CA LYS A 183 5.32 -3.28 38.44
C LYS A 183 5.48 -3.88 37.02
N ILE A 184 4.35 -4.06 36.35
CA ILE A 184 4.29 -4.51 34.96
C ILE A 184 3.51 -3.48 34.14
N TYR A 185 4.13 -2.95 33.08
CA TYR A 185 3.47 -2.21 32.04
C TYR A 185 3.22 -3.11 30.83
N VAL A 186 2.05 -2.99 30.22
CA VAL A 186 1.70 -3.68 28.98
C VAL A 186 1.32 -2.68 27.90
N ASP A 187 1.68 -2.96 26.65
CA ASP A 187 1.35 -2.07 25.53
C ASP A 187 -0.15 -2.03 25.27
N THR A 188 -0.86 -3.14 25.45
CA THR A 188 -2.30 -3.23 25.23
C THR A 188 -3.00 -4.00 26.35
N SER A 189 -4.23 -3.62 26.69
CA SER A 189 -5.05 -4.35 27.66
C SER A 189 -5.37 -5.79 27.24
N GLY A 190 -5.21 -6.11 25.94
CA GLY A 190 -5.42 -7.46 25.40
C GLY A 190 -4.48 -8.51 25.98
N ILE A 191 -3.30 -8.12 26.51
CA ILE A 191 -2.34 -9.04 27.12
C ILE A 191 -2.34 -8.99 28.65
N PHE A 192 -3.32 -8.34 29.31
CA PHE A 192 -3.48 -8.41 30.77
C PHE A 192 -3.52 -9.85 31.31
N PRO A 193 -4.21 -10.84 30.66
CA PRO A 193 -4.20 -12.21 31.13
C PRO A 193 -2.80 -12.80 31.29
N LEU A 194 -1.88 -12.47 30.38
CA LEU A 194 -0.48 -12.92 30.45
C LEU A 194 0.25 -12.25 31.61
N ALA A 195 0.09 -10.94 31.80
CA ALA A 195 0.70 -10.20 32.90
C ALA A 195 0.19 -10.69 34.27
N TYR A 196 -1.11 -10.97 34.38
CA TYR A 196 -1.69 -11.56 35.60
C TYR A 196 -1.19 -12.97 35.86
N ALA A 197 -1.08 -13.83 34.85
CA ALA A 197 -0.52 -15.17 35.01
C ALA A 197 0.94 -15.12 35.49
N LEU A 198 1.74 -14.21 34.90
CA LEU A 198 3.12 -13.98 35.31
C LEU A 198 3.21 -13.47 36.76
N SER A 199 2.39 -12.48 37.12
CA SER A 199 2.30 -11.97 38.49
C SER A 199 1.93 -13.06 39.50
N ASN A 200 0.95 -13.91 39.16
CA ASN A 200 0.55 -15.03 40.02
C ASN A 200 1.68 -16.10 40.19
N LEU A 201 2.39 -16.39 39.10
CA LEU A 201 3.54 -17.31 39.19
C LEU A 201 4.65 -16.74 40.08
N ILE A 202 5.01 -15.47 39.91
CA ILE A 202 6.05 -14.82 40.73
C ILE A 202 5.67 -14.88 42.21
N ARG A 203 4.42 -14.59 42.56
CA ARG A 203 3.93 -14.68 43.95
C ARG A 203 3.82 -16.11 44.47
N ALA A 204 3.64 -17.10 43.60
CA ALA A 204 3.64 -18.50 44.03
C ALA A 204 5.06 -19.00 44.37
N PHE A 205 6.11 -18.43 43.75
CA PHE A 205 7.51 -18.67 44.14
C PHE A 205 7.89 -17.96 45.42
N ASP A 206 7.34 -16.78 45.68
CA ASP A 206 7.59 -15.99 46.89
C ASP A 206 6.25 -15.44 47.44
N SER A 207 5.73 -16.14 48.43
CA SER A 207 4.47 -15.77 49.10
C SER A 207 4.55 -14.46 49.91
N SER A 208 5.76 -13.96 50.15
CA SER A 208 6.00 -12.69 50.82
C SER A 208 6.03 -11.48 49.85
N ALA A 209 6.05 -11.72 48.53
CA ALA A 209 6.08 -10.68 47.53
C ALA A 209 4.83 -9.81 47.56
N ASP A 210 5.03 -8.49 47.48
CA ASP A 210 3.97 -7.51 47.39
C ASP A 210 3.10 -7.71 46.15
N LEU A 211 1.95 -7.06 46.14
CA LEU A 211 1.07 -7.08 44.98
C LEU A 211 1.73 -6.32 43.81
N ILE A 212 1.90 -7.02 42.68
CA ILE A 212 2.46 -6.44 41.45
C ILE A 212 1.39 -5.59 40.78
N SER A 213 1.64 -4.29 40.59
CA SER A 213 0.73 -3.43 39.84
C SER A 213 0.86 -3.69 38.33
N ILE A 214 -0.27 -3.69 37.62
CA ILE A 214 -0.30 -3.95 36.17
C ILE A 214 -1.10 -2.85 35.49
N ASP A 215 -0.46 -2.09 34.60
CA ASP A 215 -1.05 -0.96 33.89
C ASP A 215 -0.81 -1.07 32.38
N SER A 216 -1.75 -0.54 31.57
CA SER A 216 -1.60 -0.47 30.10
C SER A 216 -1.42 0.95 29.64
N PHE A 217 -0.41 1.20 28.81
CA PHE A 217 -0.16 2.51 28.23
C PHE A 217 -0.81 2.72 26.85
N GLY A 218 -1.55 1.75 26.30
CA GLY A 218 -2.34 1.90 25.07
C GLY A 218 -1.52 1.98 23.78
N SER A 219 -0.36 1.33 23.71
CA SER A 219 0.50 1.24 22.55
C SER A 219 0.96 2.63 22.02
N TYR A 220 1.13 2.80 20.71
CA TYR A 220 1.56 4.08 20.10
C TYR A 220 0.65 5.25 20.44
N GLY A 221 -0.66 5.04 20.43
CA GLY A 221 -1.65 6.11 20.65
C GLY A 221 -1.77 6.56 22.10
N GLY A 222 -1.35 5.72 23.03
CA GLY A 222 -1.34 6.07 24.46
C GLY A 222 0.01 6.53 24.98
N LEU A 223 1.10 6.34 24.21
CA LEU A 223 2.45 6.64 24.65
C LEU A 223 2.69 8.15 24.87
N GLU A 224 2.05 8.99 24.04
CA GLU A 224 2.12 10.44 24.17
C GLU A 224 1.25 10.89 25.35
N GLY A 225 1.89 11.36 26.41
CA GLY A 225 1.24 11.82 27.63
C GLY A 225 1.07 10.76 28.72
N TYR A 226 1.56 9.54 28.53
CA TYR A 226 1.59 8.53 29.59
C TYR A 226 2.77 8.75 30.52
N GLU A 227 2.50 8.93 31.81
CA GLU A 227 3.52 9.12 32.83
C GLU A 227 3.99 7.76 33.35
N PHE A 228 5.18 7.35 32.93
CA PHE A 228 5.83 6.15 33.46
C PHE A 228 6.54 6.46 34.79
N SER A 229 6.42 5.52 35.72
CA SER A 229 7.27 5.50 36.91
C SER A 229 7.94 4.14 36.93
N SER A 230 9.27 4.10 36.77
CA SER A 230 10.00 2.85 36.70
C SER A 230 11.23 2.83 37.57
N ASP A 231 11.60 1.62 37.98
CA ASP A 231 12.83 1.24 38.66
C ASP A 231 13.39 -0.02 37.98
N GLU A 232 14.46 -0.58 38.54
CA GLU A 232 15.08 -1.83 38.08
C GLU A 232 14.19 -3.08 38.22
N ASN A 233 13.10 -2.98 39.00
CA ASN A 233 12.11 -4.04 39.22
C ASN A 233 10.87 -3.87 38.33
N THR A 234 10.88 -2.90 37.41
CA THR A 234 9.80 -2.65 36.48
C THR A 234 9.98 -3.48 35.22
N LEU A 235 8.92 -4.18 34.81
CA LEU A 235 8.86 -4.95 33.57
C LEU A 235 7.89 -4.30 32.59
N VAL A 236 8.32 -4.12 31.35
CA VAL A 236 7.47 -3.66 30.26
C VAL A 236 7.29 -4.80 29.26
N ILE A 237 6.05 -5.23 29.01
CA ILE A 237 5.71 -6.31 28.08
C ILE A 237 5.04 -5.71 26.85
N ILE A 238 5.66 -5.92 25.69
CA ILE A 238 5.14 -5.52 24.37
C ILE A 238 4.53 -6.75 23.72
N SER A 239 3.28 -6.66 23.28
CA SER A 239 2.56 -7.79 22.68
C SER A 239 3.20 -8.28 21.39
N ALA A 240 3.34 -7.40 20.40
CA ALA A 240 4.01 -7.73 19.14
C ALA A 240 4.67 -6.49 18.54
N SER A 241 5.81 -6.71 17.88
CA SER A 241 6.49 -5.67 17.10
C SER A 241 6.95 -6.20 15.75
N THR A 242 6.46 -5.55 14.68
CA THR A 242 6.85 -5.87 13.30
C THR A 242 7.92 -4.94 12.74
N SER A 243 8.04 -3.72 13.26
CA SER A 243 8.98 -2.69 12.79
C SER A 243 9.99 -2.26 13.84
N ASN A 244 9.96 -2.86 15.01
CA ASN A 244 10.78 -2.50 16.17
C ASN A 244 10.60 -1.07 16.73
N ASN A 245 9.81 -0.24 16.06
CA ASN A 245 9.68 1.18 16.38
C ASN A 245 9.13 1.45 17.80
N LEU A 246 8.18 0.65 18.28
CA LEU A 246 7.65 0.84 19.63
C LEU A 246 8.70 0.54 20.68
N PHE A 247 9.45 -0.55 20.51
CA PHE A 247 10.56 -0.94 21.39
C PHE A 247 11.60 0.19 21.47
N GLU A 248 12.02 0.71 20.32
CA GLU A 248 13.00 1.81 20.22
C GLU A 248 12.50 3.12 20.87
N ARG A 249 11.20 3.43 20.73
CA ARG A 249 10.60 4.60 21.40
C ARG A 249 10.60 4.43 22.92
N LEU A 250 10.25 3.25 23.43
CA LEU A 250 10.29 2.95 24.86
C LEU A 250 11.71 2.95 25.41
N LYS A 251 12.68 2.39 24.70
CA LYS A 251 14.11 2.41 25.05
C LYS A 251 14.68 3.82 25.18
N LYS A 252 14.19 4.77 24.36
CA LYS A 252 14.58 6.20 24.40
C LYS A 252 13.85 7.02 25.46
N ASN A 253 12.85 6.45 26.12
CA ASN A 253 12.13 7.16 27.18
C ASN A 253 12.95 7.13 28.48
N SER A 254 13.40 8.29 28.92
CA SER A 254 14.21 8.43 30.13
C SER A 254 13.55 7.90 31.41
N SER A 255 12.22 7.91 31.45
CA SER A 255 11.45 7.36 32.59
C SER A 255 11.47 5.82 32.62
N LEU A 256 11.93 5.15 31.56
CA LEU A 256 12.01 3.67 31.43
C LEU A 256 13.45 3.16 31.34
N GLU A 257 14.46 4.01 31.55
CA GLU A 257 15.88 3.67 31.38
C GLU A 257 16.31 2.44 32.23
N LYS A 258 15.72 2.27 33.41
CA LYS A 258 16.02 1.16 34.33
C LYS A 258 15.08 -0.04 34.16
N ALA A 259 14.01 0.09 33.41
CA ALA A 259 13.02 -0.94 33.23
C ALA A 259 13.51 -2.06 32.28
N SER A 260 13.09 -3.30 32.56
CA SER A 260 13.32 -4.41 31.63
C SER A 260 12.23 -4.44 30.58
N LEU A 261 12.61 -4.30 29.29
CA LEU A 261 11.69 -4.38 28.17
C LEU A 261 11.71 -5.78 27.57
N VAL A 262 10.55 -6.39 27.38
CA VAL A 262 10.38 -7.72 26.80
C VAL A 262 9.28 -7.68 25.74
N SER A 263 9.56 -8.24 24.57
CA SER A 263 8.54 -8.43 23.54
C SER A 263 8.07 -9.88 23.51
N VAL A 264 6.77 -10.12 23.45
CA VAL A 264 6.23 -11.48 23.31
C VAL A 264 6.56 -11.99 21.91
N ILE A 265 6.31 -11.18 20.87
CA ILE A 265 6.56 -11.54 19.47
C ILE A 265 7.30 -10.41 18.77
N MET A 266 8.34 -10.79 18.01
CA MET A 266 9.02 -9.91 17.06
C MET A 266 9.20 -10.60 15.72
N THR A 267 9.07 -9.87 14.63
CA THR A 267 9.36 -10.42 13.29
C THR A 267 10.87 -10.55 13.08
N GLN A 268 11.64 -9.54 13.48
CA GLN A 268 13.10 -9.50 13.40
C GLN A 268 13.69 -8.84 14.64
N VAL A 269 14.81 -9.35 15.12
CA VAL A 269 15.60 -8.78 16.21
C VAL A 269 16.80 -8.06 15.60
N ASN A 270 16.88 -6.76 15.80
CA ASN A 270 17.95 -5.93 15.22
C ASN A 270 19.13 -5.70 16.17
N ASP A 271 18.93 -5.96 17.47
CA ASP A 271 19.92 -5.73 18.53
C ASP A 271 19.98 -6.96 19.44
N THR A 272 21.16 -7.44 19.74
CA THR A 272 21.39 -8.63 20.61
C THR A 272 20.88 -8.45 22.04
N ASP A 273 20.70 -7.21 22.50
CA ASP A 273 20.22 -6.91 23.84
C ASP A 273 18.68 -6.93 23.96
N GLN A 274 17.96 -7.14 22.85
CA GLN A 274 16.51 -7.21 22.86
C GLN A 274 16.03 -8.55 23.44
N LYS A 275 15.26 -8.49 24.53
CA LYS A 275 14.63 -9.65 25.14
C LYS A 275 13.33 -9.97 24.40
N VAL A 276 13.28 -11.10 23.72
CA VAL A 276 12.14 -11.54 22.91
C VAL A 276 11.80 -12.98 23.25
N LEU A 277 10.51 -13.28 23.41
CA LEU A 277 10.06 -14.64 23.63
C LEU A 277 10.01 -15.44 22.32
N VAL A 278 9.44 -14.86 21.27
CA VAL A 278 9.28 -15.45 19.94
C VAL A 278 9.83 -14.53 18.87
N GLU A 279 10.88 -14.95 18.20
CA GLU A 279 11.44 -14.30 17.02
C GLU A 279 11.03 -15.08 15.76
N PHE A 280 10.28 -14.45 14.87
CA PHE A 280 9.73 -15.14 13.70
C PHE A 280 10.79 -15.67 12.75
N ASP A 281 11.85 -14.92 12.48
CA ASP A 281 12.91 -15.38 11.58
C ASP A 281 13.59 -16.64 12.13
N LYS A 282 13.79 -16.73 13.44
CA LYS A 282 14.34 -17.91 14.11
C LYS A 282 13.37 -19.10 14.05
N TYR A 283 12.08 -18.85 14.32
CA TYR A 283 11.04 -19.89 14.29
C TYR A 283 10.77 -20.37 12.85
N LYS A 284 10.84 -19.49 11.85
CA LYS A 284 10.76 -19.83 10.43
C LYS A 284 11.81 -20.84 10.02
N VAL A 285 13.04 -20.65 10.44
CA VAL A 285 14.16 -21.59 10.17
C VAL A 285 13.97 -22.91 10.91
N LYS A 286 13.50 -22.85 12.18
CA LYS A 286 13.45 -24.03 13.06
C LYS A 286 12.25 -24.95 12.77
N PHE A 287 11.06 -24.40 12.42
CA PHE A 287 9.82 -25.18 12.39
C PHE A 287 9.15 -25.25 11.02
N CYS A 288 8.66 -24.14 10.50
CA CYS A 288 7.89 -24.13 9.26
C CYS A 288 7.98 -22.79 8.54
N GLU A 289 8.59 -22.80 7.37
CA GLU A 289 8.76 -21.61 6.56
C GLU A 289 7.44 -21.03 6.04
N SER A 290 6.44 -21.87 5.75
CA SER A 290 5.17 -21.44 5.16
C SER A 290 4.28 -20.64 6.11
N TYR A 291 4.31 -20.93 7.42
CA TYR A 291 3.48 -20.23 8.41
C TYR A 291 4.02 -18.82 8.69
N PHE A 292 5.33 -18.66 8.82
CA PHE A 292 6.01 -17.40 9.13
C PHE A 292 6.40 -16.62 7.86
N LYS A 293 5.51 -16.59 6.85
CA LYS A 293 5.73 -15.82 5.62
C LYS A 293 5.99 -14.35 5.91
N HIS A 294 6.78 -13.72 5.06
CA HIS A 294 7.17 -12.32 5.20
C HIS A 294 5.96 -11.39 5.39
N PHE A 295 6.09 -10.47 6.34
CA PHE A 295 5.12 -9.40 6.59
C PHE A 295 5.46 -8.20 5.70
N GLU A 296 4.65 -7.97 4.69
CA GLU A 296 4.77 -6.76 3.90
C GLU A 296 4.28 -5.57 4.72
N SER A 297 5.05 -4.48 4.67
CA SER A 297 4.75 -3.27 5.43
C SER A 297 5.16 -2.06 4.60
N TYR A 298 4.18 -1.23 4.23
CA TYR A 298 4.33 -0.11 3.32
C TYR A 298 3.94 1.19 4.00
N ASP A 299 4.55 2.28 3.58
CA ASP A 299 4.06 3.60 3.91
C ASP A 299 2.78 3.89 3.10
N GLU A 300 1.90 4.75 3.61
CA GLU A 300 0.57 5.03 3.04
C GLU A 300 0.64 5.35 1.54
N ASN A 301 1.60 6.18 1.14
CA ASN A 301 1.74 6.66 -0.24
C ASN A 301 2.34 5.62 -1.21
N GLU A 302 2.94 4.56 -0.69
CA GLU A 302 3.64 3.52 -1.47
C GLU A 302 2.93 2.16 -1.39
N CYS A 303 1.78 2.09 -0.71
CA CYS A 303 1.08 0.85 -0.47
C CYS A 303 0.48 0.28 -1.76
N PRO A 304 0.94 -0.87 -2.26
CA PRO A 304 0.39 -1.48 -3.47
C PRO A 304 -1.06 -1.91 -3.30
N MET A 305 -1.49 -2.27 -2.09
CA MET A 305 -2.86 -2.64 -1.77
C MET A 305 -3.82 -1.46 -1.90
N CYS A 306 -3.38 -0.24 -1.52
CA CYS A 306 -4.14 0.99 -1.77
C CYS A 306 -4.14 1.40 -3.24
N LEU A 307 -2.96 1.30 -3.89
CA LEU A 307 -2.72 1.89 -5.20
C LEU A 307 -3.14 0.98 -6.36
N LYS A 308 -2.92 -0.33 -6.24
CA LYS A 308 -3.13 -1.32 -7.32
C LYS A 308 -4.33 -2.22 -7.10
N GLU A 309 -4.53 -2.68 -5.86
CA GLU A 309 -5.55 -3.68 -5.53
C GLU A 309 -6.86 -3.03 -5.06
N HIS A 310 -6.87 -1.72 -4.86
CA HIS A 310 -8.03 -0.95 -4.35
C HIS A 310 -8.63 -1.54 -3.07
N SER A 311 -7.80 -2.18 -2.28
CA SER A 311 -8.16 -2.82 -1.03
C SER A 311 -8.47 -1.77 0.04
N ILE A 312 -9.52 -1.99 0.82
CA ILE A 312 -10.00 -1.06 1.85
C ILE A 312 -9.06 -1.11 3.07
N PRO A 313 -8.44 0.00 3.47
CA PRO A 313 -7.61 0.02 4.66
C PRO A 313 -8.48 0.01 5.94
N ILE A 314 -8.17 -0.92 6.86
CA ILE A 314 -8.83 -1.02 8.17
C ILE A 314 -7.83 -0.62 9.25
N ALA A 315 -8.14 0.45 9.98
CA ALA A 315 -7.30 0.92 11.06
C ALA A 315 -7.55 0.13 12.36
N LEU A 316 -6.48 -0.06 13.11
CA LEU A 316 -6.54 -0.51 14.49
C LEU A 316 -6.61 0.71 15.41
N ASP A 317 -7.74 0.91 16.06
CA ASP A 317 -7.85 1.88 17.15
C ASP A 317 -7.57 1.20 18.49
N LYS A 318 -6.50 1.63 19.15
CA LYS A 318 -6.05 1.23 20.51
C LYS A 318 -5.90 -0.28 20.77
N SER A 319 -6.60 -1.17 20.21
CA SER A 319 -6.55 -2.63 20.29
C SER A 319 -7.81 -3.29 19.71
N ARG A 320 -8.59 -2.54 18.99
CA ARG A 320 -9.80 -3.03 18.34
C ARG A 320 -9.67 -2.81 16.84
N PHE A 321 -10.07 -3.79 16.05
CA PHE A 321 -10.42 -3.53 14.67
C PHE A 321 -11.66 -2.63 14.71
N VAL A 322 -11.52 -1.42 14.22
CA VAL A 322 -12.68 -0.56 14.05
C VAL A 322 -13.37 -1.03 12.77
N PHE A 323 -14.39 -1.85 12.93
CA PHE A 323 -15.36 -2.17 11.89
C PHE A 323 -16.38 -1.01 11.74
N GLU A 324 -15.94 0.22 11.80
CA GLU A 324 -16.72 1.28 11.22
C GLU A 324 -16.55 1.15 9.72
N ALA A 325 -17.66 1.09 9.00
CA ALA A 325 -17.61 1.25 7.55
C ALA A 325 -16.76 2.49 7.27
N PRO A 326 -15.71 2.39 6.44
CA PRO A 326 -14.81 3.51 6.23
C PRO A 326 -15.66 4.70 5.81
N ARG A 327 -15.48 5.84 6.46
CA ARG A 327 -16.20 7.06 6.10
C ARG A 327 -15.88 7.37 4.66
N THR A 328 -16.91 7.46 3.86
CA THR A 328 -16.80 7.85 2.47
C THR A 328 -17.08 9.34 2.35
N GLU A 329 -16.11 10.09 1.86
CA GLU A 329 -16.26 11.50 1.52
C GLU A 329 -16.30 11.64 0.00
N CYS A 330 -17.32 12.34 -0.50
CA CYS A 330 -17.47 12.61 -1.93
C CYS A 330 -17.14 14.07 -2.23
N TYR A 331 -16.38 14.28 -3.29
CA TYR A 331 -15.96 15.61 -3.73
C TYR A 331 -16.47 15.90 -5.13
N LEU A 332 -17.12 17.06 -5.27
CA LEU A 332 -17.51 17.61 -6.56
C LEU A 332 -16.44 18.62 -7.00
N PRO A 333 -15.61 18.32 -8.01
CA PRO A 333 -14.66 19.26 -8.55
C PRO A 333 -15.36 20.49 -9.15
N LEU A 334 -14.86 21.67 -8.83
CA LEU A 334 -15.38 22.94 -9.33
C LEU A 334 -14.27 23.72 -10.06
N ALA A 335 -14.65 24.68 -10.87
CA ALA A 335 -13.70 25.56 -11.56
C ALA A 335 -12.75 26.30 -10.59
N VAL A 336 -13.21 26.62 -9.38
CA VAL A 336 -12.40 27.25 -8.34
C VAL A 336 -11.33 26.32 -7.74
N ASP A 337 -11.46 25.04 -7.95
CA ASP A 337 -10.46 24.05 -7.51
C ASP A 337 -9.25 23.95 -8.46
N SER A 338 -9.30 24.65 -9.61
CA SER A 338 -8.17 24.74 -10.53
C SER A 338 -7.06 25.64 -10.00
N ASP A 339 -5.84 25.46 -10.54
CA ASP A 339 -4.78 26.43 -10.34
C ASP A 339 -5.17 27.79 -10.91
N LYS A 340 -4.79 28.88 -10.25
CA LYS A 340 -5.15 30.23 -10.69
C LYS A 340 -4.68 30.53 -12.10
N ASN A 341 -3.53 30.00 -12.49
CA ASN A 341 -2.95 30.25 -13.82
C ASN A 341 -3.41 29.26 -14.88
N LEU A 342 -4.09 28.16 -14.49
CA LEU A 342 -4.48 27.10 -15.43
C LEU A 342 -5.39 27.62 -16.55
N ARG A 343 -6.37 28.44 -16.18
CA ARG A 343 -7.34 29.01 -17.13
C ARG A 343 -6.65 29.86 -18.21
N ASP A 344 -5.75 30.74 -17.77
CA ASP A 344 -5.04 31.64 -18.69
C ASP A 344 -4.07 30.87 -19.58
N LEU A 345 -3.37 29.87 -19.01
CA LEU A 345 -2.47 28.99 -19.74
C LEU A 345 -3.22 28.20 -20.82
N ILE A 346 -4.34 27.56 -20.47
CA ILE A 346 -5.15 26.83 -21.43
C ILE A 346 -5.72 27.77 -22.49
N HIS A 347 -6.25 28.91 -22.09
CA HIS A 347 -6.79 29.89 -23.04
C HIS A 347 -5.73 30.35 -24.05
N GLN A 348 -4.51 30.54 -23.62
CA GLN A 348 -3.39 30.99 -24.45
C GLN A 348 -2.97 29.97 -25.51
N TYR A 349 -2.99 28.67 -25.17
CA TYR A 349 -2.41 27.61 -26.01
C TYR A 349 -3.44 26.63 -26.61
N LYS A 350 -4.75 26.76 -26.32
CA LYS A 350 -5.79 25.80 -26.73
C LYS A 350 -5.89 25.56 -28.24
N ASP A 351 -5.60 26.56 -29.03
CA ASP A 351 -5.78 26.52 -30.51
C ASP A 351 -4.53 26.02 -31.25
N LEU A 352 -3.43 25.70 -30.53
CA LEU A 352 -2.15 25.39 -31.16
C LEU A 352 -1.96 23.91 -31.50
N ASP A 353 -2.86 23.04 -31.11
CA ASP A 353 -2.64 21.60 -31.15
C ASP A 353 -1.29 21.16 -30.47
N ALA A 354 -0.93 21.90 -29.41
CA ALA A 354 0.30 21.66 -28.67
C ALA A 354 0.12 20.61 -27.55
N PHE A 355 -1.12 20.40 -27.08
CA PHE A 355 -1.48 19.41 -26.08
C PHE A 355 -1.89 18.10 -26.74
N ARG A 356 -1.15 17.01 -26.45
CA ARG A 356 -1.40 15.70 -27.03
C ARG A 356 -1.28 14.61 -25.99
N CYS A 357 -2.05 13.54 -26.16
CA CYS A 357 -1.95 12.34 -25.33
C CYS A 357 -1.18 11.26 -26.08
N LEU A 358 -0.12 10.77 -25.44
CA LEU A 358 0.67 9.63 -25.89
C LEU A 358 0.35 8.43 -24.99
N TYR A 359 0.37 7.25 -25.57
CA TYR A 359 0.22 5.98 -24.84
C TYR A 359 1.08 4.91 -25.49
N ASP A 360 1.57 4.02 -24.65
CA ASP A 360 2.42 2.94 -25.11
C ASP A 360 1.64 1.97 -25.97
N GLY A 361 2.28 1.54 -27.04
CA GLY A 361 1.84 0.37 -27.78
C GLY A 361 2.11 -0.90 -26.97
N VAL A 362 1.29 -1.91 -27.21
CA VAL A 362 1.35 -3.23 -26.53
C VAL A 362 2.67 -3.98 -26.72
N ASP A 363 3.64 -3.46 -27.47
CA ASP A 363 4.87 -4.15 -27.86
C ASP A 363 6.03 -4.05 -26.86
N GLY A 364 5.75 -3.62 -25.60
CA GLY A 364 6.70 -3.73 -24.50
C GLY A 364 8.02 -2.99 -24.67
N THR A 365 7.98 -1.79 -25.25
CA THR A 365 9.19 -0.96 -25.36
C THR A 365 9.72 -0.63 -23.97
N LYS A 366 11.04 -0.71 -23.78
CA LYS A 366 11.72 -0.50 -22.50
C LYS A 366 11.57 0.91 -21.92
N ASN A 367 11.04 1.85 -22.70
CA ASN A 367 10.82 3.24 -22.32
C ASN A 367 9.33 3.59 -22.51
N PRO A 368 8.51 3.59 -21.44
CA PRO A 368 7.10 3.95 -21.53
C PRO A 368 6.95 5.39 -22.04
N THR A 369 6.04 5.59 -23.00
CA THR A 369 5.73 6.91 -23.54
C THR A 369 4.86 7.65 -22.52
N PRO A 370 5.17 8.90 -22.17
CA PRO A 370 4.36 9.68 -21.24
C PRO A 370 2.95 9.93 -21.78
N GLU A 371 1.95 9.81 -20.92
CA GLU A 371 0.53 10.05 -21.26
C GLU A 371 0.29 11.48 -21.76
N PHE A 372 0.96 12.45 -21.17
CA PHE A 372 0.82 13.87 -21.50
C PHE A 372 2.04 14.35 -22.28
N PHE A 373 1.83 14.71 -23.53
CA PHE A 373 2.85 15.31 -24.38
C PHE A 373 2.50 16.78 -24.66
N ILE A 374 3.46 17.67 -24.44
CA ILE A 374 3.34 19.09 -24.75
C ILE A 374 4.38 19.43 -25.81
N ASP A 375 3.91 19.81 -26.96
CA ASP A 375 4.74 20.22 -28.10
C ASP A 375 5.22 21.65 -27.88
N VAL A 376 6.40 21.78 -27.29
CA VAL A 376 6.99 23.09 -26.94
C VAL A 376 7.37 23.88 -28.20
N SER A 377 7.72 23.21 -29.31
CA SER A 377 8.03 23.87 -30.58
C SER A 377 6.86 24.74 -31.06
N LYS A 378 5.62 24.22 -30.99
CA LYS A 378 4.41 25.01 -31.33
C LYS A 378 4.17 26.13 -30.33
N ILE A 379 4.49 25.95 -29.07
CA ILE A 379 4.32 26.98 -28.03
C ILE A 379 5.30 28.13 -28.23
N ILE A 380 6.53 27.83 -28.63
CA ILE A 380 7.60 28.84 -28.86
C ILE A 380 7.23 29.82 -29.95
N GLU A 381 6.44 29.43 -30.97
CA GLU A 381 5.98 30.29 -32.03
C GLU A 381 5.08 31.45 -31.55
N GLN A 382 4.45 31.29 -30.38
CA GLN A 382 3.50 32.27 -29.85
C GLN A 382 4.18 33.51 -29.28
N GLU A 383 3.69 34.68 -29.68
CA GLU A 383 4.24 35.97 -29.26
C GLU A 383 4.21 36.17 -27.73
N GLU A 384 3.14 35.72 -27.08
CA GLU A 384 3.04 35.79 -25.60
C GLU A 384 4.10 34.93 -24.92
N PHE A 385 4.41 33.73 -25.46
CA PHE A 385 5.49 32.89 -24.93
C PHE A 385 6.85 33.54 -25.15
N LYS A 386 7.12 34.07 -26.37
CA LYS A 386 8.36 34.82 -26.68
C LYS A 386 8.55 36.00 -25.73
N LYS A 387 7.47 36.72 -25.43
CA LYS A 387 7.49 37.81 -24.46
C LYS A 387 7.83 37.34 -23.04
N LYS A 388 7.27 36.20 -22.60
CA LYS A 388 7.63 35.58 -21.31
C LYS A 388 9.09 35.15 -21.27
N VAL A 389 9.61 34.54 -22.34
CA VAL A 389 11.02 34.19 -22.49
C VAL A 389 11.89 35.45 -22.41
N LYS A 390 11.59 36.51 -23.15
CA LYS A 390 12.32 37.79 -23.11
C LYS A 390 12.34 38.41 -21.70
N ASN A 391 11.19 38.38 -21.02
CA ASN A 391 11.09 38.85 -19.65
C ASN A 391 11.93 38.01 -18.67
N ASN A 392 12.00 36.70 -18.87
CA ASN A 392 12.81 35.80 -18.07
C ASN A 392 14.30 36.07 -18.29
N ILE A 393 14.73 36.24 -19.54
CA ILE A 393 16.10 36.59 -19.92
C ILE A 393 16.51 37.90 -19.24
N ASN A 394 15.71 38.95 -19.40
CA ASN A 394 16.00 40.26 -18.83
C ASN A 394 16.16 40.27 -17.30
N ARG A 395 15.53 39.31 -16.62
CA ARG A 395 15.59 39.26 -15.15
C ARG A 395 16.63 38.29 -14.60
N PHE A 396 16.90 37.21 -15.30
CA PHE A 396 17.59 36.07 -14.72
C PHE A 396 18.75 35.52 -15.55
N PHE A 397 18.94 35.98 -16.79
CA PHE A 397 20.05 35.52 -17.61
C PHE A 397 21.39 36.13 -17.13
N PRO A 398 22.39 35.29 -16.77
CA PRO A 398 23.65 35.80 -16.28
C PRO A 398 24.48 36.45 -17.41
N LEU A 399 24.92 37.69 -17.20
CA LEU A 399 25.72 38.44 -18.19
C LEU A 399 27.07 37.81 -18.52
N ASN A 400 27.60 36.99 -17.62
CA ASN A 400 28.86 36.27 -17.83
C ASN A 400 28.68 34.92 -18.55
N THR A 401 27.50 34.63 -19.11
CA THR A 401 27.23 33.36 -19.83
C THR A 401 28.11 33.28 -21.08
N GLY A 402 28.78 32.12 -21.24
CA GLY A 402 29.57 31.80 -22.44
C GLY A 402 28.96 30.69 -23.28
N SER A 403 28.19 29.83 -22.63
CA SER A 403 27.66 28.63 -23.30
C SER A 403 26.19 28.36 -22.94
N ILE A 404 25.40 27.98 -23.92
CA ILE A 404 24.04 27.46 -23.76
C ILE A 404 24.10 25.99 -24.16
N ILE A 405 23.66 25.08 -23.27
CA ILE A 405 23.57 23.65 -23.54
C ILE A 405 22.08 23.29 -23.52
N HIS A 406 21.55 22.76 -24.59
CA HIS A 406 20.15 22.31 -24.61
C HIS A 406 20.02 20.80 -24.47
N CYS A 407 18.88 20.34 -23.90
CA CYS A 407 18.51 18.95 -23.90
C CYS A 407 18.30 18.46 -25.33
N ASN A 408 18.48 17.15 -25.56
CA ASN A 408 18.35 16.53 -26.87
C ASN A 408 16.88 16.36 -27.27
N ASP A 409 16.15 17.46 -27.45
CA ASP A 409 14.80 17.53 -28.00
C ASP A 409 14.62 18.81 -28.81
N GLU A 410 13.72 18.75 -29.82
CA GLU A 410 13.46 19.86 -30.77
C GLU A 410 13.07 21.15 -30.06
N GLY A 411 12.12 21.07 -29.11
CA GLY A 411 11.67 22.22 -28.36
C GLY A 411 12.75 22.87 -27.49
N ALA A 412 13.70 22.06 -26.98
CA ALA A 412 14.85 22.61 -26.24
C ALA A 412 15.81 23.35 -27.18
N LYS A 413 16.04 22.81 -28.38
CA LYS A 413 16.88 23.44 -29.39
C LYS A 413 16.29 24.77 -29.84
N GLU A 414 15.02 24.81 -30.23
CA GLU A 414 14.33 26.03 -30.63
C GLU A 414 14.31 27.08 -29.51
N LEU A 415 14.04 26.67 -28.28
CA LEU A 415 14.10 27.56 -27.13
C LEU A 415 15.52 28.12 -26.91
N ALA A 416 16.57 27.31 -27.06
CA ALA A 416 17.95 27.76 -26.96
C ALA A 416 18.30 28.78 -28.04
N GLU A 417 17.88 28.57 -29.28
CA GLU A 417 18.07 29.55 -30.37
C GLU A 417 17.27 30.85 -30.14
N LEU A 418 16.03 30.75 -29.62
CA LEU A 418 15.26 31.93 -29.22
C LEU A 418 15.97 32.70 -28.10
N ILE A 419 16.52 32.04 -27.10
CA ILE A 419 17.30 32.66 -26.05
C ILE A 419 18.54 33.31 -26.65
N LYS A 420 19.31 32.63 -27.50
CA LYS A 420 20.50 33.16 -28.18
C LYS A 420 20.19 34.41 -28.98
N SER A 421 19.11 34.43 -29.75
CA SER A 421 18.71 35.62 -30.53
C SER A 421 18.45 36.82 -29.61
N ASN A 422 17.65 36.65 -28.55
CA ASN A 422 17.38 37.72 -27.58
C ASN A 422 18.64 38.22 -26.88
N VAL A 423 19.56 37.31 -26.52
CA VAL A 423 20.82 37.65 -25.85
C VAL A 423 21.79 38.34 -26.81
N SER A 424 21.76 38.00 -28.10
CA SER A 424 22.57 38.70 -29.12
C SER A 424 22.12 40.17 -29.31
N GLU A 425 20.83 40.47 -29.14
CA GLU A 425 20.31 41.85 -29.11
C GLU A 425 20.98 42.66 -27.97
N LEU A 426 21.37 41.97 -26.85
CA LEU A 426 22.09 42.54 -25.72
C LEU A 426 23.63 42.60 -25.92
N LYS A 427 24.11 42.27 -27.13
CA LYS A 427 25.53 42.21 -27.52
C LYS A 427 26.36 41.17 -26.74
N LEU A 428 25.71 40.12 -26.24
CA LEU A 428 26.40 38.98 -25.63
C LEU A 428 26.66 37.92 -26.70
N ASN A 429 27.88 37.44 -26.79
CA ASN A 429 28.27 36.37 -27.69
C ASN A 429 28.24 35.03 -26.92
N VAL A 430 27.26 34.15 -27.25
CA VAL A 430 27.04 32.87 -26.59
C VAL A 430 26.99 31.74 -27.63
N GLU A 431 27.68 30.64 -27.33
CA GLU A 431 27.68 29.46 -28.16
C GLU A 431 26.60 28.45 -27.69
N VAL A 432 25.91 27.79 -28.63
CA VAL A 432 24.86 26.80 -28.36
C VAL A 432 25.39 25.39 -28.67
N TYR A 433 25.16 24.46 -27.76
CA TYR A 433 25.61 23.07 -27.86
C TYR A 433 24.46 22.10 -27.63
N ASP A 434 24.44 21.01 -28.39
CA ASP A 434 23.47 19.95 -28.33
C ASP A 434 23.90 18.90 -27.29
N GLY A 435 23.24 18.86 -26.15
CA GLY A 435 23.27 17.78 -25.13
C GLY A 435 24.63 17.25 -24.67
N GLU A 436 25.61 17.26 -25.53
CA GLU A 436 26.99 16.88 -25.25
C GLU A 436 27.79 18.09 -24.73
N ILE A 437 28.42 17.88 -23.59
CA ILE A 437 29.26 18.93 -23.00
C ILE A 437 30.56 19.01 -23.81
N PRO A 438 30.78 20.09 -24.53
CA PRO A 438 32.00 20.24 -25.31
C PRO A 438 33.24 20.18 -24.41
N SER A 439 34.31 19.59 -24.93
CA SER A 439 35.60 19.53 -24.24
C SER A 439 36.20 20.93 -23.95
N ASN A 440 35.74 21.95 -24.68
CA ASN A 440 36.20 23.31 -24.63
C ASN A 440 35.09 24.30 -24.19
N VAL A 441 34.43 24.07 -23.06
CA VAL A 441 33.60 25.11 -22.43
C VAL A 441 34.49 26.30 -22.14
N VAL A 442 34.05 27.50 -22.56
CA VAL A 442 34.84 28.72 -22.41
C VAL A 442 35.26 28.90 -20.94
N PRO A 443 36.56 28.88 -20.64
CA PRO A 443 37.02 28.99 -19.27
C PRO A 443 36.49 30.25 -18.57
N ASN A 444 36.03 30.10 -17.32
CA ASN A 444 35.54 31.16 -16.44
C ASN A 444 34.27 31.90 -16.88
N LYS A 445 33.45 31.33 -17.79
CA LYS A 445 32.13 31.86 -18.14
C LYS A 445 31.01 30.94 -17.65
N GLY A 446 29.87 31.53 -17.28
CA GLY A 446 28.70 30.81 -16.82
C GLY A 446 28.08 29.93 -17.90
N ILE A 447 27.30 28.95 -17.49
CA ILE A 447 26.62 27.96 -18.35
C ILE A 447 25.11 28.11 -18.16
N VAL A 448 24.35 28.19 -19.25
CA VAL A 448 22.88 28.08 -19.26
C VAL A 448 22.50 26.72 -19.82
N VAL A 449 21.67 25.98 -19.08
CA VAL A 449 21.11 24.70 -19.52
C VAL A 449 19.65 24.90 -19.86
N VAL A 450 19.25 24.51 -21.06
CA VAL A 450 17.90 24.70 -21.60
C VAL A 450 17.19 23.37 -21.81
N ALA A 451 15.98 23.25 -21.29
CA ALA A 451 15.05 22.15 -21.59
C ALA A 451 13.77 22.71 -22.20
N GLY A 452 13.30 22.10 -23.27
CA GLY A 452 12.00 22.45 -23.87
C GLY A 452 10.88 22.07 -22.95
N SER A 453 10.75 20.77 -22.63
CA SER A 453 9.81 20.25 -21.66
C SER A 453 10.50 19.54 -20.50
N LEU A 454 9.91 19.64 -19.31
CA LEU A 454 10.35 18.98 -18.09
C LEU A 454 9.23 18.10 -17.55
N GLU A 455 9.56 16.85 -17.24
CA GLU A 455 8.65 15.92 -16.56
C GLU A 455 9.34 15.33 -15.32
N SER A 456 10.16 14.30 -15.47
CA SER A 456 10.90 13.67 -14.37
C SER A 456 12.21 14.37 -14.01
N GLY A 457 12.68 15.32 -14.82
CA GLY A 457 13.95 16.01 -14.67
C GLY A 457 15.20 15.16 -14.92
N LYS A 458 15.07 13.90 -15.34
CA LYS A 458 16.22 12.98 -15.56
C LYS A 458 17.25 13.55 -16.53
N SER A 459 16.83 14.14 -17.64
CA SER A 459 17.74 14.75 -18.63
C SER A 459 18.54 15.90 -18.02
N LEU A 460 17.88 16.82 -17.29
CA LEU A 460 18.56 17.92 -16.60
C LEU A 460 19.51 17.41 -15.50
N LEU A 461 19.12 16.41 -14.73
CA LEU A 461 19.98 15.81 -13.71
C LEU A 461 21.20 15.10 -14.32
N ASN A 462 21.07 14.47 -15.49
CA ASN A 462 22.20 13.88 -16.21
C ASN A 462 23.17 14.94 -16.70
N ILE A 463 22.67 16.04 -17.28
CA ILE A 463 23.50 17.19 -17.69
C ILE A 463 24.15 17.81 -16.45
N SER A 464 23.41 18.02 -15.36
CA SER A 464 23.94 18.51 -14.09
C SER A 464 25.10 17.67 -13.57
N ARG A 465 24.96 16.33 -13.59
CA ARG A 465 26.04 15.40 -13.18
C ARG A 465 27.27 15.53 -14.08
N ALA A 466 27.08 15.63 -15.38
CA ALA A 466 28.17 15.79 -16.35
C ALA A 466 28.86 17.16 -16.18
N LEU A 467 28.15 18.18 -15.71
CA LEU A 467 28.69 19.53 -15.45
C LEU A 467 29.44 19.67 -14.09
N ARG A 468 29.41 18.65 -13.23
CA ARG A 468 30.14 18.69 -11.93
C ARG A 468 31.62 18.99 -12.06
N LYS A 469 32.25 18.60 -13.18
CA LYS A 469 33.66 18.96 -13.47
C LYS A 469 33.90 20.44 -13.60
N TYR A 470 32.85 21.25 -13.78
CA TYR A 470 32.89 22.71 -13.86
C TYR A 470 32.25 23.36 -12.62
N SER A 471 32.43 22.77 -11.44
CA SER A 471 31.81 23.22 -10.18
C SER A 471 32.08 24.69 -9.78
N ASN A 472 33.09 25.30 -10.39
CA ASN A 472 33.42 26.70 -10.17
C ASN A 472 32.63 27.69 -11.03
N LEU A 473 31.82 27.20 -11.96
CA LEU A 473 31.01 28.03 -12.86
C LEU A 473 29.56 28.11 -12.39
N PRO A 474 28.92 29.28 -12.47
CA PRO A 474 27.51 29.42 -12.20
C PRO A 474 26.72 28.73 -13.32
N ILE A 475 25.73 27.88 -12.94
CA ILE A 475 24.81 27.21 -13.85
C ILE A 475 23.43 27.78 -13.65
N THR A 476 22.77 28.11 -14.76
CA THR A 476 21.37 28.55 -14.77
C THR A 476 20.54 27.60 -15.64
N TYR A 477 19.54 26.97 -15.05
CA TYR A 477 18.60 26.10 -15.77
C TYR A 477 17.38 26.92 -16.21
N ILE A 478 17.02 26.84 -17.47
CA ILE A 478 15.82 27.47 -18.06
C ILE A 478 14.98 26.38 -18.70
N VAL A 479 13.75 26.27 -18.25
CA VAL A 479 12.77 25.27 -18.73
C VAL A 479 11.62 26.00 -19.41
N GLY A 480 11.30 25.59 -20.64
CA GLY A 480 10.19 26.15 -21.40
C GLY A 480 8.85 25.81 -20.75
N PHE A 481 8.56 24.52 -20.61
CA PHE A 481 7.30 24.05 -20.03
C PHE A 481 7.56 22.91 -19.03
N ALA A 482 7.18 23.08 -17.78
CA ALA A 482 7.29 22.03 -16.77
C ALA A 482 5.94 21.34 -16.50
N LYS A 483 5.90 20.02 -16.71
CA LYS A 483 4.86 19.12 -16.20
C LYS A 483 5.31 18.58 -14.85
N TYR A 484 4.47 18.68 -13.85
CA TYR A 484 4.82 18.17 -12.51
C TYR A 484 3.60 17.56 -11.82
N ASN A 485 3.81 16.56 -10.99
CA ASN A 485 2.74 15.82 -10.32
C ASN A 485 2.41 16.35 -8.92
N SER A 486 3.36 17.00 -8.26
CA SER A 486 3.15 17.64 -6.96
C SER A 486 4.15 18.79 -6.75
N GLU A 487 3.74 19.82 -6.01
CA GLU A 487 4.62 20.93 -5.63
C GLU A 487 5.80 20.47 -4.78
N THR A 488 5.63 19.42 -3.98
CA THR A 488 6.69 18.88 -3.13
C THR A 488 7.81 18.25 -3.95
N GLU A 489 7.47 17.37 -4.90
CA GLU A 489 8.45 16.73 -5.78
C GLU A 489 9.13 17.75 -6.70
N PHE A 490 8.36 18.70 -7.21
CA PHE A 490 8.89 19.77 -8.05
C PHE A 490 9.91 20.63 -7.27
N LYS A 491 9.60 21.02 -6.04
CA LYS A 491 10.53 21.74 -5.17
C LYS A 491 11.79 20.92 -4.85
N LYS A 492 11.64 19.61 -4.62
CA LYS A 492 12.78 18.71 -4.40
C LYS A 492 13.71 18.71 -5.62
N LEU A 493 13.17 18.53 -6.83
CA LEU A 493 13.95 18.60 -8.06
C LEU A 493 14.65 19.97 -8.22
N GLN A 494 13.96 21.06 -7.90
CA GLN A 494 14.57 22.39 -7.92
C GLN A 494 15.73 22.51 -6.92
N MET A 495 15.58 21.96 -5.71
CA MET A 495 16.67 21.97 -4.71
C MET A 495 17.86 21.15 -5.20
N ASP A 496 17.64 19.97 -5.76
CA ASP A 496 18.68 19.10 -6.29
C ASP A 496 19.47 19.77 -7.43
N LEU A 497 18.78 20.48 -8.35
CA LEU A 497 19.41 21.20 -9.46
C LEU A 497 20.11 22.50 -9.02
N LYS A 498 19.61 23.15 -7.98
CA LYS A 498 20.22 24.38 -7.43
C LYS A 498 21.43 24.11 -6.52
N PHE A 499 21.56 22.88 -6.02
CA PHE A 499 22.61 22.54 -5.09
C PHE A 499 23.99 22.60 -5.75
N SER A 500 24.90 23.33 -5.13
CA SER A 500 26.33 23.43 -5.51
C SER A 500 27.16 23.61 -4.26
N GLU A 501 28.27 22.86 -4.18
CA GLU A 501 29.32 23.00 -3.15
C GLU A 501 30.45 23.90 -3.61
N GLY A 502 30.37 24.40 -4.84
CA GLY A 502 31.42 25.24 -5.43
C GLY A 502 31.41 26.71 -4.95
N PRO A 503 32.47 27.45 -5.21
CA PRO A 503 32.62 28.85 -4.77
C PRO A 503 31.64 29.80 -5.45
N CYS A 504 30.97 29.43 -6.54
CA CYS A 504 29.95 30.24 -7.21
C CYS A 504 28.61 30.28 -6.48
N GLY A 505 28.44 29.55 -5.35
CA GLY A 505 27.18 29.43 -4.64
C GLY A 505 26.15 28.56 -5.36
N HIS A 506 24.88 28.71 -5.00
CA HIS A 506 23.81 27.91 -5.57
C HIS A 506 23.52 28.27 -7.03
N HIS A 507 23.26 27.24 -7.83
CA HIS A 507 22.77 27.37 -9.19
C HIS A 507 21.36 27.97 -9.23
N GLN A 508 20.93 28.45 -10.39
CA GLN A 508 19.61 29.04 -10.58
C GLN A 508 18.73 28.10 -11.42
N PHE A 509 17.42 28.14 -11.17
CA PHE A 509 16.43 27.33 -11.89
C PHE A 509 15.18 28.15 -12.15
N HIS A 510 14.83 28.34 -13.42
CA HIS A 510 13.72 29.13 -13.89
C HIS A 510 12.83 28.33 -14.84
N VAL A 511 11.51 28.52 -14.73
CA VAL A 511 10.51 27.87 -15.58
C VAL A 511 9.64 28.98 -16.19
N ILE A 512 9.42 28.89 -17.50
CA ILE A 512 8.59 29.86 -18.22
C ILE A 512 7.12 29.56 -17.98
N GLU A 513 6.70 28.30 -18.23
CA GLU A 513 5.34 27.81 -18.01
C GLU A 513 5.36 26.49 -17.23
N LYS A 514 4.35 26.27 -16.39
CA LYS A 514 4.21 25.01 -15.67
C LYS A 514 2.76 24.57 -15.53
N MET A 515 2.54 23.27 -15.52
CA MET A 515 1.22 22.65 -15.36
C MET A 515 1.28 21.44 -14.44
N LEU A 516 0.35 21.38 -13.49
CA LEU A 516 0.17 20.25 -12.61
C LEU A 516 -0.59 19.14 -13.32
N LEU A 517 0.02 17.98 -13.52
CA LEU A 517 -0.56 16.84 -14.23
C LEU A 517 -0.23 15.53 -13.51
N PRO A 518 -1.11 14.52 -13.52
CA PRO A 518 -0.80 13.23 -12.94
C PRO A 518 0.32 12.53 -13.73
N ILE A 519 1.11 11.74 -13.01
CA ILE A 519 2.00 10.74 -13.61
C ILE A 519 1.35 9.40 -13.37
N ASN A 520 0.90 8.74 -14.43
CA ASN A 520 0.27 7.44 -14.35
C ASN A 520 1.30 6.34 -14.68
N GLU A 521 1.26 5.24 -13.94
CA GLU A 521 2.00 4.04 -14.34
C GLU A 521 1.43 3.49 -15.65
N HIS A 522 2.27 2.87 -16.46
CA HIS A 522 1.87 2.30 -17.76
C HIS A 522 0.60 1.42 -17.66
N LYS A 523 0.54 0.53 -16.66
CA LYS A 523 -0.61 -0.37 -16.44
C LYS A 523 -1.91 0.34 -16.05
N GLU A 524 -1.85 1.57 -15.57
CA GLU A 524 -3.01 2.38 -15.19
C GLU A 524 -3.47 3.33 -16.30
N ASN A 525 -2.70 3.43 -17.37
CA ASN A 525 -3.06 4.24 -18.52
C ASN A 525 -4.36 3.74 -19.16
N SER A 526 -5.34 4.62 -19.27
CA SER A 526 -6.69 4.26 -19.73
C SER A 526 -6.73 3.76 -21.18
N TRP A 527 -5.83 4.23 -22.05
CA TRP A 527 -5.76 3.77 -23.44
C TRP A 527 -5.09 2.42 -23.57
N VAL A 528 -4.13 2.10 -22.72
CA VAL A 528 -3.55 0.74 -22.65
C VAL A 528 -4.63 -0.26 -22.26
N LYS A 529 -5.42 0.03 -21.23
CA LYS A 529 -6.56 -0.81 -20.85
C LYS A 529 -7.64 -0.90 -21.95
N GLU A 530 -7.89 0.19 -22.67
CA GLU A 530 -8.78 0.15 -23.83
C GLU A 530 -8.27 -0.80 -24.91
N ILE A 531 -6.97 -0.76 -25.22
CA ILE A 531 -6.35 -1.67 -26.20
C ILE A 531 -6.53 -3.14 -25.78
N GLU A 532 -6.37 -3.45 -24.50
CA GLU A 532 -6.61 -4.80 -23.97
C GLU A 532 -8.06 -5.25 -24.23
N ILE A 533 -9.05 -4.41 -23.89
CA ILE A 533 -10.47 -4.71 -24.15
C ILE A 533 -10.76 -4.84 -25.66
N LEU A 534 -10.18 -3.96 -26.49
CA LEU A 534 -10.35 -4.05 -27.95
C LEU A 534 -9.78 -5.37 -28.51
N MET A 535 -8.68 -5.88 -27.97
CA MET A 535 -8.11 -7.18 -28.37
C MET A 535 -9.04 -8.34 -27.99
N GLU A 536 -9.61 -8.33 -26.80
CA GLU A 536 -10.58 -9.34 -26.36
C GLU A 536 -11.86 -9.30 -27.22
N LEU A 537 -12.40 -8.11 -27.47
CA LEU A 537 -13.57 -7.94 -28.34
C LEU A 537 -13.29 -8.40 -29.77
N LYS A 538 -12.12 -8.11 -30.34
CA LYS A 538 -11.71 -8.59 -31.67
C LYS A 538 -11.63 -10.12 -31.74
N ALA A 539 -11.10 -10.77 -30.73
CA ALA A 539 -11.05 -12.22 -30.67
C ALA A 539 -12.47 -12.81 -30.64
N LYS A 540 -13.37 -12.21 -29.89
CA LYS A 540 -14.77 -12.65 -29.72
C LYS A 540 -15.61 -12.47 -31.00
N HIS A 541 -15.49 -11.33 -31.66
CA HIS A 541 -16.29 -10.97 -32.84
C HIS A 541 -15.55 -11.18 -34.18
N SER A 542 -14.58 -12.09 -34.20
CA SER A 542 -13.72 -12.34 -35.36
C SER A 542 -14.48 -12.80 -36.63
N SER A 543 -15.68 -13.34 -36.49
CA SER A 543 -16.54 -13.78 -37.60
C SER A 543 -17.48 -12.69 -38.15
N GLU A 544 -17.54 -11.51 -37.49
CA GLU A 544 -18.46 -10.43 -37.85
C GLU A 544 -17.71 -9.24 -38.48
N GLU A 545 -17.60 -9.24 -39.80
CA GLU A 545 -16.76 -8.28 -40.55
C GLU A 545 -17.00 -6.82 -40.21
N LYS A 546 -18.26 -6.39 -40.05
CA LYS A 546 -18.62 -5.00 -39.72
C LYS A 546 -18.10 -4.59 -38.32
N LEU A 547 -18.31 -5.45 -37.32
CA LEU A 547 -17.85 -5.20 -35.95
C LEU A 547 -16.32 -5.21 -35.87
N LEU A 548 -15.71 -6.18 -36.55
CA LEU A 548 -14.26 -6.34 -36.60
C LEU A 548 -13.60 -5.10 -37.23
N SER A 549 -14.19 -4.54 -38.30
CA SER A 549 -13.64 -3.37 -38.99
C SER A 549 -13.62 -2.13 -38.08
N GLU A 550 -14.65 -1.91 -37.26
CA GLU A 550 -14.69 -0.79 -36.32
C GLU A 550 -13.66 -0.94 -35.19
N LEU A 551 -13.58 -2.15 -34.61
CA LEU A 551 -12.58 -2.45 -33.59
C LEU A 551 -11.15 -2.29 -34.13
N GLU A 552 -10.90 -2.72 -35.38
CA GLU A 552 -9.59 -2.56 -36.01
C GLU A 552 -9.25 -1.11 -36.30
N ALA A 553 -10.22 -0.30 -36.76
CA ALA A 553 -10.00 1.12 -36.99
C ALA A 553 -9.55 1.82 -35.71
N ARG A 554 -10.26 1.60 -34.61
CA ARG A 554 -9.92 2.18 -33.30
C ARG A 554 -8.58 1.65 -32.78
N TYR A 555 -8.33 0.34 -32.88
CA TYR A 555 -7.07 -0.26 -32.48
C TYR A 555 -5.87 0.30 -33.25
N LYS A 556 -5.99 0.44 -34.59
CA LYS A 556 -4.95 1.01 -35.46
C LYS A 556 -4.68 2.48 -35.11
N LEU A 557 -5.74 3.27 -34.84
CA LEU A 557 -5.60 4.66 -34.40
C LEU A 557 -4.76 4.75 -33.11
N LEU A 558 -5.12 3.97 -32.10
CA LEU A 558 -4.43 3.98 -30.81
C LEU A 558 -2.96 3.50 -30.94
N LYS A 559 -2.72 2.46 -31.70
CA LYS A 559 -1.36 1.98 -31.99
C LYS A 559 -0.52 2.98 -32.78
N GLY A 560 -1.11 3.64 -33.77
CA GLY A 560 -0.43 4.64 -34.57
C GLY A 560 -0.07 5.90 -33.75
N ALA A 561 -0.91 6.27 -32.80
CA ALA A 561 -0.69 7.46 -31.99
C ALA A 561 0.55 7.39 -31.09
N SER A 562 0.96 6.19 -30.67
CA SER A 562 2.18 6.00 -29.88
C SER A 562 3.45 5.99 -30.72
N SER A 563 3.35 6.06 -32.05
CA SER A 563 4.51 6.08 -32.94
C SER A 563 5.23 7.45 -32.90
N ASN A 564 6.55 7.42 -33.06
CA ASN A 564 7.36 8.64 -33.14
C ASN A 564 6.97 9.59 -34.28
N MET A 565 6.25 9.10 -35.29
CA MET A 565 5.79 9.89 -36.44
C MET A 565 4.59 10.79 -36.11
N ILE A 566 3.66 10.33 -35.24
CA ILE A 566 2.41 11.06 -34.95
C ILE A 566 2.50 11.83 -33.63
N ARG A 567 3.35 11.41 -32.70
CA ARG A 567 3.55 12.00 -31.35
C ARG A 567 2.24 12.23 -30.58
N GLY A 568 1.36 11.23 -30.57
CA GLY A 568 0.10 11.25 -29.85
C GLY A 568 -1.06 11.90 -30.58
N LEU A 569 -2.20 11.96 -29.88
CA LEU A 569 -3.46 12.48 -30.40
C LEU A 569 -3.86 13.79 -29.73
N GLY A 570 -4.26 14.78 -30.51
CA GLY A 570 -4.94 15.99 -30.04
C GLY A 570 -6.46 15.81 -29.98
N ASN A 571 -6.99 15.00 -30.89
CA ASN A 571 -8.41 14.65 -31.00
C ASN A 571 -8.57 13.13 -31.17
N GLU A 572 -9.79 12.65 -31.25
CA GLU A 572 -10.12 11.22 -31.31
C GLU A 572 -9.57 10.41 -30.10
N LEU A 573 -9.41 11.10 -28.96
CA LEU A 573 -8.96 10.50 -27.72
C LEU A 573 -9.98 9.53 -27.15
N PHE A 574 -11.25 9.86 -27.29
CA PHE A 574 -12.37 9.14 -26.68
C PHE A 574 -13.11 8.29 -27.71
N LEU A 575 -13.85 7.30 -27.21
CA LEU A 575 -14.80 6.59 -28.04
C LEU A 575 -15.86 7.57 -28.55
N LYS A 576 -16.35 7.31 -29.75
CA LYS A 576 -17.44 8.10 -30.33
C LYS A 576 -18.73 7.89 -29.53
N SER A 577 -19.61 8.87 -29.58
CA SER A 577 -20.98 8.76 -29.03
C SER A 577 -21.73 7.56 -29.65
N PRO A 578 -22.85 7.12 -29.08
CA PRO A 578 -23.66 6.06 -29.66
C PRO A 578 -24.04 6.35 -31.12
N ASN A 579 -24.27 7.62 -31.47
CA ASN A 579 -24.57 8.07 -32.84
C ASN A 579 -23.33 8.18 -33.76
N ASN A 580 -22.23 7.52 -33.37
CA ASN A 580 -20.96 7.49 -34.10
C ASN A 580 -20.37 8.92 -34.40
N GLN A 581 -20.70 9.90 -33.56
CA GLN A 581 -20.14 11.24 -33.64
C GLN A 581 -19.01 11.43 -32.62
N PRO A 582 -17.96 12.20 -32.96
CA PRO A 582 -16.91 12.52 -32.01
C PRO A 582 -17.47 13.31 -30.82
N LEU A 583 -16.92 13.11 -29.64
CA LEU A 583 -17.27 13.91 -28.48
C LEU A 583 -16.68 15.30 -28.62
N VAL A 584 -17.54 16.30 -28.55
CA VAL A 584 -17.18 17.73 -28.72
C VAL A 584 -17.62 18.51 -27.48
N LEU A 585 -16.94 19.64 -27.25
CA LEU A 585 -17.27 20.54 -26.16
C LEU A 585 -18.51 21.37 -26.51
N GLY A 586 -19.52 21.34 -25.66
CA GLY A 586 -20.76 22.06 -25.86
C GLY A 586 -20.64 23.58 -25.66
N PRO A 587 -21.66 24.34 -26.07
CA PRO A 587 -21.66 25.79 -25.94
C PRO A 587 -21.70 26.31 -24.49
N THR A 588 -22.11 25.49 -23.56
CA THR A 588 -22.27 25.84 -22.13
C THR A 588 -20.98 25.81 -21.33
N PHE A 589 -19.92 25.22 -21.88
CA PHE A 589 -18.63 25.15 -21.20
C PHE A 589 -18.02 26.56 -21.06
N ALA A 590 -17.79 26.99 -19.84
CA ALA A 590 -17.38 28.35 -19.49
C ALA A 590 -15.99 28.46 -18.87
N PHE A 591 -15.18 27.38 -18.83
CA PHE A 591 -13.87 27.41 -18.18
C PHE A 591 -12.87 28.33 -18.89
N TRP A 592 -12.93 28.41 -20.23
CA TRP A 592 -12.20 29.39 -21.01
C TRP A 592 -13.12 30.09 -22.02
N ASN A 593 -12.73 31.31 -22.46
CA ASN A 593 -13.47 32.04 -23.47
C ASN A 593 -13.28 31.38 -24.85
N LYS A 594 -14.37 31.06 -25.53
CA LYS A 594 -14.36 30.34 -26.80
C LYS A 594 -14.02 31.25 -28.01
N GLY A 595 -14.29 32.54 -27.93
CA GLY A 595 -14.16 33.43 -29.10
C GLY A 595 -15.15 33.12 -30.22
N ASP A 596 -15.22 33.99 -31.22
CA ASP A 596 -16.19 33.87 -32.32
C ASP A 596 -15.88 32.75 -33.32
N ASN A 597 -14.63 32.32 -33.42
CA ASN A 597 -14.12 31.30 -34.35
C ASN A 597 -13.73 29.97 -33.65
N TYR A 598 -14.38 29.63 -32.58
CA TYR A 598 -14.06 28.40 -31.83
C TYR A 598 -14.42 27.15 -32.63
N ASP A 599 -13.41 26.32 -32.93
CA ASP A 599 -13.61 25.03 -33.59
C ASP A 599 -13.95 23.95 -32.54
N TYR A 600 -15.23 23.63 -32.42
CA TYR A 600 -15.73 22.64 -31.48
C TYR A 600 -15.15 21.23 -31.68
N PHE A 601 -14.61 20.92 -32.85
CA PHE A 601 -14.10 19.62 -33.21
C PHE A 601 -12.62 19.41 -32.84
N LYS A 602 -11.93 20.46 -32.40
CA LYS A 602 -10.48 20.39 -32.11
C LYS A 602 -10.24 20.77 -30.67
N HIS A 603 -10.28 19.91 -29.72
CA HIS A 603 -9.86 20.31 -28.37
C HIS A 603 -10.02 19.20 -27.33
N GLN A 604 -10.14 17.92 -27.75
CA GLN A 604 -10.32 16.83 -26.80
C GLN A 604 -9.12 16.73 -25.83
N ALA A 605 -7.87 16.83 -26.33
CA ALA A 605 -6.69 16.81 -25.47
C ALA A 605 -6.68 18.01 -24.51
N THR A 606 -7.06 19.20 -24.98
CA THR A 606 -7.09 20.40 -24.13
C THR A 606 -8.08 20.25 -22.97
N VAL A 607 -9.27 19.68 -23.23
CA VAL A 607 -10.26 19.38 -22.19
C VAL A 607 -9.69 18.33 -21.22
N TYR A 608 -9.08 17.27 -21.76
CA TYR A 608 -8.49 16.21 -20.96
C TYR A 608 -7.36 16.74 -20.04
N PHE A 609 -6.46 17.57 -20.56
CA PHE A 609 -5.41 18.22 -19.77
C PHE A 609 -5.98 19.09 -18.65
N THR A 610 -7.02 19.86 -18.97
CA THR A 610 -7.70 20.74 -18.00
C THR A 610 -8.29 19.94 -16.85
N ILE A 611 -9.09 18.91 -17.15
CA ILE A 611 -9.71 18.04 -16.14
C ILE A 611 -8.65 17.30 -15.35
N SER A 612 -7.60 16.79 -16.01
CA SER A 612 -6.48 16.10 -15.36
C SER A 612 -5.74 17.00 -14.37
N SER A 613 -5.51 18.26 -14.73
CA SER A 613 -4.88 19.24 -13.85
C SER A 613 -5.74 19.56 -12.62
N VAL A 614 -7.06 19.73 -12.80
CA VAL A 614 -7.99 19.98 -11.69
C VAL A 614 -8.01 18.78 -10.72
N LEU A 615 -8.14 17.55 -11.23
CA LEU A 615 -8.16 16.37 -10.37
C LEU A 615 -6.81 16.15 -9.68
N GLN A 616 -5.69 16.41 -10.37
CA GLN A 616 -4.38 16.30 -9.75
C GLN A 616 -4.17 17.31 -8.62
N ARG A 617 -4.70 18.51 -8.77
CA ARG A 617 -4.69 19.51 -7.70
C ARG A 617 -5.46 19.03 -6.47
N LEU A 618 -6.65 18.45 -6.67
CA LEU A 618 -7.45 17.88 -5.58
C LEU A 618 -6.76 16.71 -4.88
N ARG A 619 -5.82 16.02 -5.54
CA ARG A 619 -5.01 14.92 -4.97
C ARG A 619 -3.79 15.39 -4.19
N THR A 620 -3.28 16.58 -4.46
CA THR A 620 -1.95 16.99 -3.97
C THR A 620 -1.94 18.29 -3.17
N VAL A 621 -2.98 19.11 -3.27
CA VAL A 621 -3.03 20.43 -2.62
C VAL A 621 -4.08 20.44 -1.52
N ALA A 622 -3.64 20.71 -0.30
CA ALA A 622 -4.54 20.87 0.84
C ALA A 622 -5.42 22.13 0.69
N LYS A 623 -6.69 22.03 1.09
CA LYS A 623 -7.61 23.16 1.22
C LYS A 623 -7.36 23.93 2.55
N ASN A 624 -8.08 25.01 2.75
CA ASN A 624 -7.92 25.90 3.92
C ASN A 624 -8.08 25.19 5.28
N ASN A 625 -8.78 24.06 5.30
CA ASN A 625 -8.94 23.21 6.49
C ASN A 625 -7.84 22.14 6.65
N GLY A 626 -6.77 22.19 5.84
CA GLY A 626 -5.67 21.23 5.87
C GLY A 626 -5.97 19.87 5.22
N THR A 627 -7.17 19.66 4.67
CA THR A 627 -7.53 18.39 4.02
C THR A 627 -7.18 18.41 2.53
N VAL A 628 -6.70 17.26 2.02
CA VAL A 628 -6.52 17.01 0.59
C VAL A 628 -7.75 16.28 0.06
N PRO A 629 -8.59 16.88 -0.80
CA PRO A 629 -9.91 16.36 -1.14
C PRO A 629 -9.91 14.93 -1.72
N LEU A 630 -8.94 14.60 -2.58
CA LEU A 630 -8.78 13.26 -3.16
C LEU A 630 -7.49 12.58 -2.67
N GLY A 631 -6.95 13.01 -1.54
CA GLY A 631 -5.75 12.42 -0.95
C GLY A 631 -6.00 10.97 -0.49
N THR A 632 -4.91 10.23 -0.34
CA THR A 632 -4.92 8.88 0.22
C THR A 632 -5.08 8.95 1.74
N GLY A 633 -5.73 7.97 2.35
CA GLY A 633 -5.87 7.87 3.80
C GLY A 633 -7.00 6.93 4.21
N TYR A 634 -7.22 6.85 5.51
CA TYR A 634 -8.28 6.05 6.12
C TYR A 634 -9.70 6.38 5.60
N ILE A 635 -9.92 7.64 5.24
CA ILE A 635 -11.19 8.08 4.64
C ILE A 635 -11.18 7.74 3.16
N ILE A 636 -12.16 6.97 2.69
CA ILE A 636 -12.37 6.73 1.27
C ILE A 636 -12.84 8.03 0.64
N ARG A 637 -12.02 8.59 -0.24
CA ARG A 637 -12.32 9.84 -0.95
C ARG A 637 -12.60 9.55 -2.41
N GLN A 638 -13.82 9.84 -2.80
CA GLN A 638 -14.39 9.55 -4.11
C GLN A 638 -14.84 10.83 -4.79
N LEU A 639 -14.95 10.78 -6.10
CA LEU A 639 -15.70 11.80 -6.84
C LEU A 639 -17.19 11.63 -6.55
N ASP A 640 -17.91 12.74 -6.36
CA ASP A 640 -19.35 12.68 -6.17
C ASP A 640 -20.01 12.16 -7.46
N PRO A 641 -20.84 11.10 -7.42
CA PRO A 641 -21.51 10.58 -8.62
C PRO A 641 -22.41 11.60 -9.32
N LEU A 642 -22.92 12.61 -8.60
CA LEU A 642 -23.67 13.73 -9.21
C LEU A 642 -22.82 14.57 -10.17
N LEU A 643 -21.50 14.40 -10.16
CA LEU A 643 -20.58 15.00 -11.12
C LEU A 643 -20.98 14.72 -12.57
N PHE A 644 -21.42 13.48 -12.85
CA PHE A 644 -21.80 13.04 -14.21
C PHE A 644 -23.14 13.62 -14.69
N ASP A 645 -24.05 13.95 -13.78
CA ASP A 645 -25.27 14.69 -14.09
C ASP A 645 -25.01 16.20 -14.22
N ARG A 646 -24.15 16.74 -13.37
CA ARG A 646 -23.82 18.17 -13.38
C ARG A 646 -23.00 18.56 -14.61
N PHE A 647 -22.07 17.73 -15.02
CA PHE A 647 -21.23 17.90 -16.20
C PHE A 647 -21.59 16.83 -17.22
N ASN A 648 -22.80 16.92 -17.74
CA ASN A 648 -23.41 15.93 -18.63
C ASN A 648 -22.92 15.97 -20.09
N GLU A 649 -21.95 16.83 -20.41
CA GLU A 649 -21.30 16.80 -21.72
C GLU A 649 -20.41 15.57 -21.83
N GLY A 650 -20.60 14.75 -22.88
CA GLY A 650 -19.90 13.48 -23.05
C GLY A 650 -18.36 13.59 -23.00
N ILE A 651 -17.78 14.67 -23.54
CA ILE A 651 -16.34 14.91 -23.52
C ILE A 651 -15.80 15.16 -22.10
N ILE A 652 -16.59 15.83 -21.24
CA ILE A 652 -16.20 16.08 -19.85
C ILE A 652 -16.31 14.79 -19.05
N GLN A 653 -17.42 14.03 -19.22
CA GLN A 653 -17.60 12.73 -18.60
C GLN A 653 -16.46 11.77 -18.99
N ALA A 654 -16.13 11.68 -20.28
CA ALA A 654 -15.02 10.88 -20.80
C ALA A 654 -13.68 11.31 -20.18
N SER A 655 -13.40 12.61 -20.12
CA SER A 655 -12.16 13.13 -19.52
C SER A 655 -12.04 12.78 -18.05
N ILE A 656 -13.14 12.87 -17.28
CA ILE A 656 -13.18 12.49 -15.87
C ILE A 656 -12.92 10.98 -15.71
N LEU A 657 -13.63 10.14 -16.47
CA LEU A 657 -13.49 8.69 -16.44
C LEU A 657 -12.07 8.24 -16.77
N ARG A 658 -11.44 8.85 -17.77
CA ARG A 658 -10.07 8.52 -18.18
C ARG A 658 -9.02 8.96 -17.15
N THR A 659 -9.19 10.14 -16.55
CA THR A 659 -8.23 10.74 -15.62
C THR A 659 -8.40 10.27 -14.17
N ALA A 660 -9.62 9.96 -13.72
CA ALA A 660 -9.87 9.51 -12.36
C ALA A 660 -9.12 8.20 -12.06
N LYS A 661 -8.72 8.01 -10.82
CA LYS A 661 -8.19 6.74 -10.34
C LYS A 661 -9.35 5.79 -10.03
N SER A 662 -9.15 4.48 -10.15
CA SER A 662 -10.24 3.50 -9.91
C SER A 662 -10.87 3.66 -8.53
N ARG A 663 -10.07 3.93 -7.48
CA ARG A 663 -10.59 4.19 -6.13
C ARG A 663 -11.50 5.42 -6.03
N GLU A 664 -11.30 6.41 -6.90
CA GLU A 664 -12.10 7.65 -6.92
C GLU A 664 -13.46 7.45 -7.57
N LEU A 665 -13.63 6.32 -8.30
CA LEU A 665 -14.85 5.89 -9.00
C LEU A 665 -15.37 4.53 -8.49
N ASP A 666 -14.92 4.07 -7.33
CA ASP A 666 -15.39 2.83 -6.73
C ASP A 666 -16.56 3.11 -5.78
N TYR A 667 -17.76 2.95 -6.26
CA TYR A 667 -19.00 3.12 -5.50
C TYR A 667 -19.56 1.79 -4.96
N SER A 668 -18.83 0.69 -5.10
CA SER A 668 -19.31 -0.64 -4.69
C SER A 668 -19.61 -0.77 -3.20
N ALA A 669 -18.90 -0.01 -2.34
CA ALA A 669 -19.11 -0.01 -0.89
C ALA A 669 -20.24 0.92 -0.42
N ALA A 670 -20.67 1.90 -1.24
CA ALA A 670 -21.64 2.93 -0.88
C ALA A 670 -22.95 2.74 -1.64
N ASP A 671 -23.98 2.22 -0.99
CA ASP A 671 -25.26 1.85 -1.64
C ASP A 671 -25.96 3.01 -2.34
N ASP A 672 -26.05 4.15 -1.67
CA ASP A 672 -26.66 5.38 -2.19
C ASP A 672 -25.92 5.89 -3.43
N LYS A 673 -24.60 5.93 -3.42
CA LYS A 673 -23.76 6.40 -4.51
C LYS A 673 -23.79 5.44 -5.70
N SER A 674 -23.71 4.15 -5.41
CA SER A 674 -23.85 3.09 -6.39
C SER A 674 -25.19 3.16 -7.14
N ARG A 675 -26.29 3.42 -6.41
CA ARG A 675 -27.63 3.58 -6.99
C ARG A 675 -27.72 4.79 -7.93
N ILE A 676 -27.10 5.92 -7.56
CA ILE A 676 -27.08 7.12 -8.42
C ILE A 676 -26.42 6.78 -9.76
N ILE A 677 -25.22 6.16 -9.74
CA ILE A 677 -24.52 5.79 -10.98
C ILE A 677 -25.30 4.73 -11.77
N GLY A 678 -25.86 3.71 -11.09
CA GLY A 678 -26.69 2.70 -11.75
C GLY A 678 -27.88 3.32 -12.47
N SER A 679 -28.59 4.25 -11.83
CA SER A 679 -29.72 4.97 -12.43
C SER A 679 -29.30 5.84 -13.62
N LEU A 680 -28.13 6.49 -13.54
CA LEU A 680 -27.56 7.25 -14.66
C LEU A 680 -27.32 6.33 -15.87
N ILE A 681 -26.65 5.21 -15.66
CA ILE A 681 -26.32 4.25 -16.71
C ILE A 681 -27.61 3.69 -17.32
N GLU A 682 -28.58 3.31 -16.49
CA GLU A 682 -29.88 2.79 -16.97
C GLU A 682 -30.62 3.82 -17.84
N ARG A 683 -30.62 5.10 -17.43
CA ARG A 683 -31.22 6.20 -18.22
C ARG A 683 -30.53 6.33 -19.58
N MET A 684 -29.20 6.32 -19.61
CA MET A 684 -28.41 6.44 -20.85
C MET A 684 -28.62 5.23 -21.78
N LEU A 685 -28.75 4.01 -21.21
CA LEU A 685 -29.05 2.81 -21.99
C LEU A 685 -30.47 2.81 -22.58
N LYS A 686 -31.43 3.44 -21.90
CA LYS A 686 -32.81 3.58 -22.41
C LYS A 686 -32.91 4.58 -23.56
N LEU A 687 -32.08 5.62 -23.56
CA LEU A 687 -32.10 6.71 -24.54
C LEU A 687 -30.67 6.96 -25.04
N PRO A 688 -30.05 6.04 -25.78
CA PRO A 688 -28.64 6.14 -26.17
C PRO A 688 -28.38 7.32 -27.13
N GLU A 689 -29.38 7.79 -27.86
CA GLU A 689 -29.27 8.92 -28.80
C GLU A 689 -29.44 10.30 -28.14
N ALA A 690 -29.80 10.35 -26.86
CA ALA A 690 -29.98 11.60 -26.12
C ALA A 690 -28.66 12.36 -25.95
N GLU A 691 -28.75 13.68 -25.82
CA GLU A 691 -27.60 14.58 -25.69
C GLU A 691 -26.74 14.24 -24.46
N ASP A 692 -27.38 13.90 -23.35
CA ASP A 692 -26.73 13.53 -22.09
C ASP A 692 -26.21 12.06 -22.08
N SER A 693 -26.52 11.29 -23.13
CA SER A 693 -26.03 9.91 -23.31
C SER A 693 -24.78 9.80 -24.19
N LYS A 694 -24.24 10.91 -24.70
CA LYS A 694 -23.06 10.91 -25.59
C LYS A 694 -21.83 10.25 -24.93
N GLY A 695 -21.69 10.33 -23.60
CA GLY A 695 -20.61 9.71 -22.84
C GLY A 695 -20.78 8.21 -22.55
N LEU A 696 -21.90 7.58 -22.95
CA LEU A 696 -22.23 6.20 -22.61
C LEU A 696 -21.12 5.19 -22.99
N PRO A 697 -20.51 5.22 -24.21
CA PRO A 697 -19.45 4.27 -24.54
C PRO A 697 -18.23 4.36 -23.60
N GLU A 698 -17.87 5.56 -23.14
CA GLU A 698 -16.78 5.75 -22.19
C GLU A 698 -17.12 5.24 -20.78
N ILE A 699 -18.38 5.40 -20.34
CA ILE A 699 -18.87 4.82 -19.07
C ILE A 699 -18.83 3.30 -19.13
N LEU A 700 -19.30 2.70 -20.23
CA LEU A 700 -19.25 1.26 -20.43
C LEU A 700 -17.80 0.75 -20.46
N LEU A 701 -16.90 1.43 -21.14
CA LEU A 701 -15.49 1.09 -21.16
C LEU A 701 -14.88 1.17 -19.75
N ALA A 702 -15.27 2.17 -18.96
CA ALA A 702 -14.81 2.30 -17.58
C ALA A 702 -15.30 1.13 -16.68
N LEU A 703 -16.50 0.58 -16.95
CA LEU A 703 -16.98 -0.66 -16.31
C LEU A 703 -16.18 -1.87 -16.79
N CYS A 704 -15.98 -2.03 -18.11
CA CYS A 704 -15.19 -3.14 -18.69
C CYS A 704 -13.77 -3.21 -18.09
N THR A 705 -13.12 -2.06 -17.93
CA THR A 705 -11.76 -1.94 -17.38
C THR A 705 -11.72 -1.95 -15.85
N LYS A 706 -12.85 -2.14 -15.17
CA LYS A 706 -13.00 -2.06 -13.70
C LYS A 706 -12.53 -0.72 -13.11
N LYS A 707 -12.49 0.31 -13.90
CA LYS A 707 -12.15 1.66 -13.46
C LYS A 707 -13.32 2.32 -12.72
N LEU A 708 -14.53 2.12 -13.23
CA LEU A 708 -15.79 2.44 -12.56
C LEU A 708 -16.34 1.16 -11.93
N GLN A 709 -16.61 1.21 -10.62
CA GLN A 709 -17.16 0.06 -9.90
C GLN A 709 -18.48 0.46 -9.26
N VAL A 710 -19.50 -0.37 -9.48
CA VAL A 710 -20.88 -0.17 -9.02
C VAL A 710 -21.39 -1.49 -8.47
N LYS A 711 -22.23 -1.47 -7.44
CA LYS A 711 -22.88 -2.69 -6.94
C LYS A 711 -23.70 -3.33 -8.06
N ARG A 712 -23.56 -4.62 -8.17
CA ARG A 712 -24.26 -5.41 -9.18
C ARG A 712 -25.77 -5.20 -9.18
N ASP A 713 -26.37 -5.16 -7.99
CA ASP A 713 -27.83 -5.00 -7.83
C ASP A 713 -28.37 -3.67 -8.41
N HIS A 714 -27.48 -2.71 -8.62
CA HIS A 714 -27.80 -1.43 -9.23
C HIS A 714 -27.46 -1.34 -10.73
N LEU A 715 -26.81 -2.37 -11.28
CA LEU A 715 -26.54 -2.48 -12.72
C LEU A 715 -27.67 -3.27 -13.38
N THR A 716 -28.86 -2.70 -13.36
CA THR A 716 -30.04 -3.25 -14.01
C THR A 716 -30.13 -2.81 -15.46
N GLY A 717 -30.72 -3.64 -16.31
CA GLY A 717 -30.99 -3.26 -17.70
C GLY A 717 -29.85 -3.43 -18.68
N PHE A 718 -28.77 -4.08 -18.31
CA PHE A 718 -27.72 -4.50 -19.24
C PHE A 718 -28.18 -5.67 -20.11
N ASP A 719 -29.10 -5.36 -21.01
CA ASP A 719 -29.55 -6.27 -22.05
C ASP A 719 -29.08 -5.74 -23.40
N CYS A 720 -28.29 -6.51 -24.11
CA CYS A 720 -27.78 -6.15 -25.43
C CYS A 720 -28.89 -5.90 -26.46
N HIS A 721 -30.11 -6.42 -26.24
CA HIS A 721 -31.27 -6.14 -27.09
C HIS A 721 -31.77 -4.69 -26.99
N ARG A 722 -31.37 -3.94 -25.98
CA ARG A 722 -31.75 -2.52 -25.82
C ARG A 722 -30.94 -1.57 -26.69
N VAL A 723 -29.80 -2.02 -27.21
CA VAL A 723 -28.92 -1.22 -28.07
C VAL A 723 -28.91 -1.82 -29.47
N ASP A 724 -29.22 -1.04 -30.48
CA ASP A 724 -29.23 -1.52 -31.86
C ASP A 724 -27.78 -1.78 -32.33
N LYS A 725 -27.49 -3.07 -32.57
CA LYS A 725 -26.19 -3.57 -33.03
C LYS A 725 -25.72 -2.88 -34.34
N ASN A 726 -26.65 -2.60 -35.23
CA ASN A 726 -26.33 -1.99 -36.56
C ASN A 726 -26.01 -0.53 -36.47
N ASN A 727 -26.74 0.22 -35.64
CA ASN A 727 -26.61 1.66 -35.51
C ASN A 727 -25.54 2.03 -34.48
N HIS A 728 -25.34 1.21 -33.42
CA HIS A 728 -24.45 1.51 -32.31
C HIS A 728 -23.48 0.34 -32.02
N PRO A 729 -22.69 -0.13 -32.98
CA PRO A 729 -21.94 -1.39 -32.87
C PRO A 729 -20.95 -1.40 -31.70
N MET A 730 -20.17 -0.32 -31.48
CA MET A 730 -19.24 -0.24 -30.36
C MET A 730 -19.97 -0.27 -29.01
N THR A 731 -21.03 0.52 -28.86
CA THR A 731 -21.84 0.54 -27.64
C THR A 731 -22.44 -0.82 -27.36
N TRP A 732 -22.96 -1.49 -28.39
CA TRP A 732 -23.52 -2.83 -28.28
C TRP A 732 -22.49 -3.85 -27.78
N MET A 733 -21.28 -3.87 -28.35
CA MET A 733 -20.21 -4.78 -27.93
C MET A 733 -19.79 -4.56 -26.47
N LEU A 734 -19.71 -3.32 -26.03
CA LEU A 734 -19.38 -2.99 -24.64
C LEU A 734 -20.50 -3.38 -23.67
N VAL A 735 -21.79 -3.21 -24.05
CA VAL A 735 -22.93 -3.69 -23.23
C VAL A 735 -22.89 -5.20 -23.11
N GLU A 736 -22.66 -5.91 -24.23
CA GLU A 736 -22.52 -7.39 -24.20
C GLU A 736 -21.37 -7.84 -23.30
N TYR A 737 -20.23 -7.17 -23.37
CA TYR A 737 -19.07 -7.49 -22.53
C TYR A 737 -19.38 -7.29 -21.04
N VAL A 738 -19.99 -6.13 -20.66
CA VAL A 738 -20.42 -5.88 -19.28
C VAL A 738 -21.44 -6.92 -18.81
N SER A 739 -22.42 -7.27 -19.64
CA SER A 739 -23.41 -8.30 -19.32
C SER A 739 -22.76 -9.65 -18.97
N GLN A 740 -21.74 -10.04 -19.73
CA GLN A 740 -20.98 -11.27 -19.46
C GLN A 740 -20.15 -11.20 -18.18
N LEU A 741 -19.51 -10.05 -17.88
CA LEU A 741 -18.82 -9.84 -16.62
C LEU A 741 -19.78 -10.00 -15.44
N LEU A 742 -21.00 -9.49 -15.55
CA LEU A 742 -22.02 -9.62 -14.51
C LEU A 742 -22.49 -11.06 -14.34
N LEU A 743 -22.56 -11.85 -15.40
CA LEU A 743 -22.95 -13.26 -15.35
C LEU A 743 -21.82 -14.17 -14.81
N SER A 744 -20.56 -13.92 -15.15
CA SER A 744 -19.43 -14.74 -14.69
C SER A 744 -19.22 -14.65 -13.17
N GLN A 745 -19.48 -13.51 -12.57
CA GLN A 745 -19.39 -13.33 -11.12
C GLN A 745 -20.50 -14.06 -10.33
N THR A 746 -21.63 -14.49 -10.96
CA THR A 746 -22.63 -15.35 -10.31
C THR A 746 -22.12 -16.75 -10.07
N ASN A 747 -21.37 -17.31 -11.00
CA ASN A 747 -20.89 -18.68 -10.91
C ASN A 747 -19.77 -18.84 -9.86
N GLU A 748 -19.00 -17.80 -9.61
CA GLU A 748 -17.95 -17.80 -8.57
C GLU A 748 -18.54 -17.61 -7.15
N SER A 749 -19.61 -16.82 -7.00
CA SER A 749 -20.26 -16.62 -5.70
C SER A 749 -21.09 -17.83 -5.24
N GLU A 750 -21.63 -18.64 -6.14
CA GLU A 750 -22.34 -19.88 -5.82
C GLU A 750 -21.40 -21.03 -5.45
N GLN A 751 -20.13 -21.02 -5.88
CA GLN A 751 -19.13 -22.04 -5.56
C GLN A 751 -18.35 -21.76 -4.26
N SER A 752 -18.47 -20.61 -3.64
CA SER A 752 -17.64 -20.18 -2.51
C SER A 752 -18.36 -19.99 -1.17
N ILE A 753 -19.53 -20.62 -0.95
CA ILE A 753 -20.14 -20.65 0.39
C ILE A 753 -20.05 -22.10 0.95
N PRO A 754 -19.03 -22.42 1.76
CA PRO A 754 -19.18 -23.51 2.70
C PRO A 754 -20.16 -23.03 3.77
N VAL A 755 -21.36 -23.61 3.78
CA VAL A 755 -22.30 -23.42 4.88
C VAL A 755 -21.65 -23.93 6.15
N VAL A 756 -21.09 -23.01 6.94
CA VAL A 756 -20.74 -23.30 8.32
C VAL A 756 -22.06 -23.37 9.09
N LYS A 757 -22.53 -24.58 9.37
CA LYS A 757 -23.58 -24.81 10.35
C LYS A 757 -23.01 -24.50 11.73
N PHE A 758 -23.58 -23.51 12.41
CA PHE A 758 -23.36 -23.22 13.82
C PHE A 758 -23.87 -24.37 14.71
#